data_84feb46c3ce6a6c9dd93f8bfe1740936
#
_entry.id   84feb46c3ce6a6c9dd93f8bfe1740936
#
_cell.length_a   1.000
_cell.length_b   1.000
_cell.length_c   1.000
_cell.angle_alpha   90.00
_cell.angle_beta   90.00
_cell.angle_gamma   90.00
#
_symmetry.space_group_name_H-M   'P 1'
#
loop_
_entity.id
_entity.type
_entity.pdbx_description
1 polymer ?
#
loop_
_entity_poly.entity_id
_entity_poly.type
_entity_poly.pdbx_seq_one_letter_code
_entity_poly.pdbx_strand_id
1 'polypeptide(L)'
;MAKRDLHFTRNIGIMAHIDAGKTTTTERILYFTGVNHKIGETHDGTATMDWMVQEQERGITITSAATTCFWNYQGQQYKVNIIDTPGHVDFTVEVERSLRVLDGAVALFCAVGGVEAQSETVWRQANKYGVPRIAFVNKMDRSGADFFKAVREIREKLHANPIPLQLPIGAEDGFQGVIDLIEMKAYVWENGELEATIKEIPANLLAEAQEWREKLVEAAAVQDEALMERFFEDPESITVEELKAVVRKAVIAMDFCPVMCGSSFKNKGVQNLLDAVIAYLPHPLDIPAAAGKRPRTEEAVTFEIDPEAPLSALAFKIATDPFVGRLCYTRVYSGKIESCSYVYNPRTEKKERISRLFQMHSNKQQPKDVIEAGDICACVGFKDIRTGDTLCTEENPIVLESMTFPEPVIGIAVEPLTQKDTDKLGMALSKLAEEDPTFRVKTDEDSGQTVISGMGELHLDIILDRLRREFKVECNQGAPQVAYKEAINGTVEHRHVFKKQTGGRGKFADIIFRMEPAEEGKEGLTFVNEVKGGNIPMEFIPSVEKGFKDAMANGVLAGYELVSLKITLLDGSFHPVDSDALSFEMAAKIGYKEAAQKARPVLLEPIMKLEVVTPEEYMGDIIGDLNRRRGQVEGMESRAGARVIEAKVPLAEQFGYVTVLRTLSSGRASSSMEFSHYAEVPKGIAKEVVEKNIGRLELL
;
A
#
# COMPACT_ATOMS: atom_id res chain seq x y z
N MET A 1 1.43 -24.15 -28.81
CA MET A 1 2.29 -22.99 -28.54
C MET A 1 3.53 -23.49 -27.82
N ALA A 2 4.72 -22.97 -28.11
CA ALA A 2 5.91 -23.33 -27.32
C ALA A 2 5.69 -22.90 -25.85
N LYS A 3 6.02 -23.80 -24.89
CA LYS A 3 5.91 -23.54 -23.47
C LYS A 3 6.74 -22.29 -23.18
N ARG A 4 6.11 -21.23 -22.64
CA ARG A 4 6.79 -19.98 -22.34
C ARG A 4 7.79 -20.22 -21.23
N ASP A 5 9.03 -19.85 -21.46
CA ASP A 5 10.06 -19.94 -20.43
C ASP A 5 9.94 -18.75 -19.49
N LEU A 6 9.51 -19.02 -18.24
CA LEU A 6 9.32 -18.02 -17.20
C LEU A 6 10.63 -17.37 -16.72
N HIS A 7 11.79 -17.98 -17.02
CA HIS A 7 13.10 -17.37 -16.75
C HIS A 7 13.28 -16.02 -17.48
N PHE A 8 12.60 -15.83 -18.63
CA PHE A 8 12.62 -14.60 -19.43
C PHE A 8 11.49 -13.63 -19.07
N THR A 9 10.89 -13.76 -17.90
CA THR A 9 9.84 -12.85 -17.42
C THR A 9 10.29 -12.12 -16.16
N ARG A 10 9.96 -10.84 -16.05
CA ARG A 10 10.12 -10.03 -14.83
C ARG A 10 8.81 -9.29 -14.54
N ASN A 11 8.32 -9.37 -13.31
CA ASN A 11 7.18 -8.60 -12.83
C ASN A 11 7.69 -7.64 -11.78
N ILE A 12 7.86 -6.38 -12.15
CA ILE A 12 8.52 -5.39 -11.31
C ILE A 12 7.61 -4.21 -11.00
N GLY A 13 7.81 -3.62 -9.82
CA GLY A 13 7.25 -2.34 -9.44
C GLY A 13 8.30 -1.24 -9.44
N ILE A 14 7.87 -0.02 -9.73
CA ILE A 14 8.69 1.17 -9.53
C ILE A 14 8.10 1.92 -8.35
N MET A 15 8.84 1.99 -7.26
CA MET A 15 8.43 2.65 -6.03
C MET A 15 9.35 3.83 -5.72
N ALA A 16 8.76 4.91 -5.24
CA ALA A 16 9.49 6.15 -4.98
C ALA A 16 8.69 7.07 -4.06
N HIS A 17 9.37 7.98 -3.37
CA HIS A 17 8.70 9.13 -2.79
C HIS A 17 8.29 10.15 -3.86
N ILE A 18 7.49 11.13 -3.47
CA ILE A 18 7.07 12.23 -4.35
C ILE A 18 8.33 12.95 -4.87
N ASP A 19 8.31 13.31 -6.13
CA ASP A 19 9.41 14.01 -6.81
C ASP A 19 10.75 13.26 -6.92
N ALA A 20 10.84 11.96 -6.60
CA ALA A 20 12.06 11.18 -6.88
C ALA A 20 12.31 10.95 -8.39
N GLY A 21 11.32 11.28 -9.23
CA GLY A 21 11.39 11.09 -10.68
C GLY A 21 10.85 9.75 -11.16
N LYS A 22 9.88 9.18 -10.44
CA LYS A 22 9.24 7.90 -10.76
C LYS A 22 8.66 7.90 -12.17
N THR A 23 7.70 8.77 -12.46
CA THR A 23 7.05 8.85 -13.78
C THR A 23 8.07 9.10 -14.89
N THR A 24 9.05 10.00 -14.67
CA THR A 24 10.13 10.24 -15.63
C THR A 24 10.92 8.97 -15.91
N THR A 25 11.27 8.20 -14.88
CA THR A 25 12.03 6.95 -15.05
C THR A 25 11.21 5.91 -15.81
N THR A 26 9.93 5.75 -15.46
CA THR A 26 9.02 4.84 -16.15
C THR A 26 8.86 5.20 -17.63
N GLU A 27 8.66 6.49 -17.94
CA GLU A 27 8.55 6.97 -19.34
C GLU A 27 9.84 6.72 -20.13
N ARG A 28 11.02 6.86 -19.53
CA ARG A 28 12.30 6.52 -20.18
C ARG A 28 12.43 5.02 -20.44
N ILE A 29 12.01 4.18 -19.49
CA ILE A 29 11.97 2.73 -19.68
C ILE A 29 11.06 2.38 -20.86
N LEU A 30 9.85 2.95 -20.94
CA LEU A 30 8.92 2.71 -22.04
C LEU A 30 9.46 3.21 -23.38
N TYR A 31 10.18 4.30 -23.39
CA TYR A 31 10.84 4.82 -24.59
C TYR A 31 11.97 3.89 -25.08
N PHE A 32 12.89 3.49 -24.20
CA PHE A 32 14.01 2.61 -24.58
C PHE A 32 13.56 1.20 -24.96
N THR A 33 12.44 0.73 -24.43
CA THR A 33 11.83 -0.56 -24.82
C THR A 33 10.94 -0.48 -26.07
N GLY A 34 10.83 0.71 -26.69
CA GLY A 34 10.07 0.92 -27.92
C GLY A 34 8.54 0.90 -27.78
N VAL A 35 8.04 0.91 -26.54
CA VAL A 35 6.58 1.04 -26.27
C VAL A 35 6.11 2.45 -26.62
N ASN A 36 6.90 3.47 -26.30
CA ASN A 36 6.65 4.87 -26.64
C ASN A 36 7.59 5.31 -27.77
N HIS A 37 7.04 6.02 -28.74
CA HIS A 37 7.81 6.59 -29.86
C HIS A 37 8.34 8.01 -29.56
N LYS A 38 7.84 8.63 -28.48
CA LYS A 38 8.26 9.95 -28.02
C LYS A 38 8.51 9.87 -26.53
N ILE A 39 9.45 10.66 -26.06
CA ILE A 39 9.72 10.83 -24.64
C ILE A 39 8.58 11.68 -24.05
N GLY A 40 7.78 11.11 -23.13
CA GLY A 40 6.77 11.82 -22.37
C GLY A 40 7.41 12.64 -21.23
N GLU A 41 6.88 13.83 -20.97
CA GLU A 41 7.28 14.70 -19.86
C GLU A 41 6.11 14.89 -18.90
N THR A 42 6.37 14.77 -17.61
CA THR A 42 5.34 14.98 -16.56
C THR A 42 4.82 16.42 -16.52
N HIS A 43 5.71 17.38 -16.72
CA HIS A 43 5.35 18.80 -16.69
C HIS A 43 4.47 19.23 -17.86
N ASP A 44 4.52 18.51 -18.98
CA ASP A 44 3.73 18.79 -20.17
C ASP A 44 2.42 17.97 -20.22
N GLY A 45 2.15 17.13 -19.20
CA GLY A 45 0.97 16.24 -19.13
C GLY A 45 0.96 15.18 -20.24
N THR A 46 2.13 14.83 -20.79
CA THR A 46 2.27 13.86 -21.91
C THR A 46 2.72 12.48 -21.47
N ALA A 47 2.82 12.22 -20.15
CA ALA A 47 3.21 10.95 -19.61
C ALA A 47 2.17 9.85 -19.89
N THR A 48 2.63 8.71 -20.38
CA THR A 48 1.76 7.62 -20.85
C THR A 48 1.16 6.82 -19.68
N MET A 49 1.88 6.72 -18.57
CA MET A 49 1.43 5.97 -17.39
C MET A 49 0.47 6.78 -16.52
N ASP A 50 0.61 8.10 -16.46
CA ASP A 50 -0.33 9.01 -15.79
C ASP A 50 -1.48 9.33 -16.76
N TRP A 51 -2.43 8.41 -16.89
CA TRP A 51 -3.51 8.49 -17.88
C TRP A 51 -4.74 9.29 -17.39
N MET A 52 -4.88 9.46 -16.07
CA MET A 52 -5.96 10.27 -15.50
C MET A 52 -5.65 11.76 -15.64
N VAL A 53 -6.68 12.54 -15.96
CA VAL A 53 -6.55 14.01 -16.05
C VAL A 53 -6.03 14.60 -14.73
N GLN A 54 -6.45 14.05 -13.61
CA GLN A 54 -6.03 14.46 -12.28
C GLN A 54 -4.53 14.19 -12.02
N GLU A 55 -3.99 13.08 -12.54
CA GLU A 55 -2.57 12.76 -12.49
C GLU A 55 -1.75 13.76 -13.30
N GLN A 56 -2.19 14.04 -14.51
CA GLN A 56 -1.53 14.98 -15.44
C GLN A 56 -1.54 16.41 -14.90
N GLU A 57 -2.68 16.89 -14.39
CA GLU A 57 -2.82 18.25 -13.86
C GLU A 57 -2.02 18.46 -12.56
N ARG A 58 -1.89 17.42 -11.72
CA ARG A 58 -1.22 17.48 -10.41
C ARG A 58 0.25 17.03 -10.46
N GLY A 59 0.65 16.36 -11.55
CA GLY A 59 1.99 15.79 -11.71
C GLY A 59 2.33 14.66 -10.74
N ILE A 60 1.31 13.94 -10.24
CA ILE A 60 1.45 12.81 -9.30
C ILE A 60 0.71 11.59 -9.82
N THR A 61 1.27 10.41 -9.62
CA THR A 61 0.58 9.14 -9.87
C THR A 61 -0.41 8.86 -8.74
N ILE A 62 -1.66 8.64 -9.07
CA ILE A 62 -2.77 8.38 -8.14
C ILE A 62 -3.10 6.90 -8.13
N THR A 63 -3.23 6.30 -9.33
CA THR A 63 -3.57 4.89 -9.48
C THR A 63 -2.41 4.12 -10.09
N SER A 64 -2.18 2.89 -9.62
CA SER A 64 -1.17 2.03 -10.23
C SER A 64 -1.56 1.68 -11.67
N ALA A 65 -0.64 1.82 -12.61
CA ALA A 65 -0.80 1.41 -13.99
C ALA A 65 0.11 0.22 -14.30
N ALA A 66 -0.40 -0.74 -15.08
CA ALA A 66 0.38 -1.91 -15.48
C ALA A 66 0.70 -1.83 -16.97
N THR A 67 1.95 -2.03 -17.32
CA THR A 67 2.40 -2.04 -18.72
C THR A 67 3.39 -3.17 -18.95
N THR A 68 3.27 -3.81 -20.11
CA THR A 68 4.22 -4.82 -20.55
C THR A 68 5.16 -4.24 -21.58
N CYS A 69 6.46 -4.46 -21.42
CA CYS A 69 7.48 -4.11 -22.40
C CYS A 69 8.46 -5.27 -22.59
N PHE A 70 9.36 -5.10 -23.57
CA PHE A 70 10.35 -6.12 -23.91
C PHE A 70 11.74 -5.49 -23.95
N TRP A 71 12.70 -6.17 -23.37
CA TRP A 71 14.10 -5.73 -23.35
C TRP A 71 15.04 -6.85 -23.82
N ASN A 72 16.01 -6.50 -24.63
CA ASN A 72 17.02 -7.44 -25.12
C ASN A 72 18.24 -7.37 -24.20
N TYR A 73 18.60 -8.47 -23.56
CA TYR A 73 19.77 -8.60 -22.72
C TYR A 73 20.56 -9.84 -23.11
N GLN A 74 21.86 -9.70 -23.40
CA GLN A 74 22.75 -10.79 -23.83
C GLN A 74 22.17 -11.62 -24.99
N GLY A 75 21.55 -10.96 -25.98
CA GLY A 75 20.99 -11.61 -27.17
C GLY A 75 19.65 -12.35 -26.95
N GLN A 76 19.09 -12.28 -25.75
CA GLN A 76 17.78 -12.85 -25.42
C GLN A 76 16.75 -11.74 -25.14
N GLN A 77 15.49 -11.97 -25.56
CA GLN A 77 14.40 -11.04 -25.30
C GLN A 77 13.68 -11.40 -24.01
N TYR A 78 13.64 -10.45 -23.08
CA TYR A 78 12.92 -10.56 -21.81
C TYR A 78 11.62 -9.78 -21.87
N LYS A 79 10.57 -10.37 -21.30
CA LYS A 79 9.30 -9.71 -21.04
C LYS A 79 9.34 -9.06 -19.66
N VAL A 80 9.07 -7.77 -19.58
CA VAL A 80 9.01 -7.02 -18.35
C VAL A 80 7.62 -6.45 -18.16
N ASN A 81 6.90 -6.90 -17.14
CA ASN A 81 5.66 -6.29 -16.69
C ASN A 81 6.00 -5.27 -15.62
N ILE A 82 5.67 -4.02 -15.85
CA ILE A 82 5.93 -2.91 -14.93
C ILE A 82 4.61 -2.48 -14.31
N ILE A 83 4.56 -2.42 -12.99
CA ILE A 83 3.47 -1.80 -12.24
C ILE A 83 4.02 -0.50 -11.68
N ASP A 84 3.52 0.62 -12.17
CA ASP A 84 3.84 1.95 -11.65
C ASP A 84 3.00 2.22 -10.40
N THR A 85 3.63 2.47 -9.25
CA THR A 85 2.95 2.64 -7.98
C THR A 85 2.86 4.11 -7.59
N PRO A 86 1.77 4.57 -6.94
CA PRO A 86 1.70 5.92 -6.40
C PRO A 86 2.85 6.22 -5.44
N GLY A 87 3.27 7.48 -5.39
CA GLY A 87 4.28 7.95 -4.43
C GLY A 87 3.69 8.70 -3.24
N HIS A 88 2.39 9.01 -3.23
CA HIS A 88 1.74 9.80 -2.18
C HIS A 88 1.17 8.92 -1.07
N VAL A 89 1.32 9.37 0.18
CA VAL A 89 0.88 8.61 1.37
C VAL A 89 -0.62 8.32 1.42
N ASP A 90 -1.46 9.18 0.85
CA ASP A 90 -2.90 8.95 0.78
C ASP A 90 -3.27 7.73 -0.09
N PHE A 91 -2.33 7.26 -0.93
CA PHE A 91 -2.48 6.11 -1.83
C PHE A 91 -1.60 4.91 -1.46
N THR A 92 -1.19 4.81 -0.20
CA THR A 92 -0.35 3.68 0.29
C THR A 92 -0.98 2.32 0.02
N VAL A 93 -2.30 2.24 -0.04
CA VAL A 93 -3.03 1.02 -0.38
C VAL A 93 -2.80 0.57 -1.82
N GLU A 94 -2.70 1.50 -2.76
CA GLU A 94 -2.34 1.17 -4.15
C GLU A 94 -0.91 0.60 -4.23
N VAL A 95 0.00 1.14 -3.40
CA VAL A 95 1.36 0.61 -3.25
C VAL A 95 1.33 -0.81 -2.68
N GLU A 96 0.57 -1.03 -1.61
CA GLU A 96 0.46 -2.33 -0.95
C GLU A 96 -0.13 -3.41 -1.86
N ARG A 97 -1.19 -3.09 -2.61
CA ARG A 97 -1.76 -3.97 -3.64
C ARG A 97 -0.73 -4.36 -4.70
N SER A 98 0.03 -3.38 -5.16
CA SER A 98 1.05 -3.60 -6.18
C SER A 98 2.16 -4.50 -5.65
N LEU A 99 2.71 -4.20 -4.47
CA LEU A 99 3.78 -4.96 -3.84
C LEU A 99 3.41 -6.44 -3.61
N ARG A 100 2.13 -6.73 -3.34
CA ARG A 100 1.65 -8.11 -3.13
C ARG A 100 1.80 -8.99 -4.36
N VAL A 101 1.78 -8.41 -5.55
CA VAL A 101 1.78 -9.15 -6.82
C VAL A 101 3.10 -9.02 -7.61
N LEU A 102 4.05 -8.27 -7.09
CA LEU A 102 5.36 -8.08 -7.71
C LEU A 102 6.33 -9.17 -7.30
N ASP A 103 7.24 -9.47 -8.20
CA ASP A 103 8.35 -10.40 -7.97
C ASP A 103 9.59 -9.64 -7.48
N GLY A 104 9.74 -8.39 -7.91
CA GLY A 104 10.81 -7.50 -7.51
C GLY A 104 10.43 -6.03 -7.69
N ALA A 105 11.26 -5.12 -7.20
CA ALA A 105 11.01 -3.69 -7.32
C ALA A 105 12.28 -2.88 -7.60
N VAL A 106 12.08 -1.72 -8.21
CA VAL A 106 13.07 -0.66 -8.31
C VAL A 106 12.68 0.46 -7.36
N ALA A 107 13.51 0.70 -6.36
CA ALA A 107 13.33 1.78 -5.38
C ALA A 107 14.11 3.01 -5.84
N LEU A 108 13.42 4.09 -6.19
CA LEU A 108 14.03 5.35 -6.61
C LEU A 108 14.25 6.26 -5.40
N PHE A 109 15.46 6.79 -5.30
CA PHE A 109 15.84 7.79 -4.33
C PHE A 109 16.32 9.05 -5.06
N CYS A 110 16.06 10.21 -4.48
CA CYS A 110 16.58 11.46 -5.00
C CYS A 110 18.02 11.66 -4.49
N ALA A 111 18.98 11.93 -5.38
CA ALA A 111 20.38 12.19 -4.99
C ALA A 111 20.52 13.40 -4.05
N VAL A 112 19.59 14.35 -4.11
CA VAL A 112 19.56 15.53 -3.25
C VAL A 112 18.82 15.25 -1.94
N GLY A 113 17.59 14.72 -2.02
CA GLY A 113 16.72 14.43 -0.87
C GLY A 113 17.18 13.25 -0.04
N GLY A 114 17.79 12.24 -0.66
CA GLY A 114 18.14 10.98 0.01
C GLY A 114 16.92 10.15 0.37
N VAL A 115 16.90 9.62 1.58
CA VAL A 115 15.78 8.86 2.15
C VAL A 115 14.82 9.81 2.87
N GLU A 116 13.58 9.86 2.41
CA GLU A 116 12.49 10.65 2.97
C GLU A 116 11.49 9.75 3.72
N ALA A 117 10.61 10.32 4.56
CA ALA A 117 9.64 9.56 5.36
C ALA A 117 8.77 8.62 4.51
N GLN A 118 8.35 9.07 3.33
CA GLN A 118 7.61 8.22 2.39
C GLN A 118 8.44 7.04 1.87
N SER A 119 9.75 7.24 1.65
CA SER A 119 10.65 6.15 1.27
C SER A 119 10.69 5.06 2.34
N GLU A 120 10.70 5.45 3.63
CA GLU A 120 10.68 4.50 4.76
C GLU A 120 9.38 3.69 4.78
N THR A 121 8.24 4.34 4.56
CA THR A 121 6.94 3.66 4.56
C THR A 121 6.83 2.64 3.44
N VAL A 122 7.17 3.03 2.20
CA VAL A 122 7.13 2.12 1.05
C VAL A 122 8.16 0.99 1.21
N TRP A 123 9.35 1.29 1.76
CA TRP A 123 10.37 0.29 2.05
C TRP A 123 9.92 -0.75 3.07
N ARG A 124 9.29 -0.31 4.15
CA ARG A 124 8.71 -1.19 5.19
C ARG A 124 7.60 -2.09 4.63
N GLN A 125 6.74 -1.54 3.76
CA GLN A 125 5.73 -2.33 3.06
C GLN A 125 6.37 -3.38 2.15
N ALA A 126 7.41 -3.03 1.40
CA ALA A 126 8.14 -3.98 0.57
C ALA A 126 8.82 -5.10 1.41
N ASN A 127 9.32 -4.77 2.62
CA ASN A 127 9.82 -5.77 3.56
C ASN A 127 8.71 -6.72 4.04
N LYS A 128 7.53 -6.20 4.36
CA LYS A 128 6.36 -6.99 4.78
C LYS A 128 6.00 -8.08 3.76
N TYR A 129 6.12 -7.76 2.47
CA TYR A 129 5.80 -8.70 1.38
C TYR A 129 7.02 -9.46 0.84
N GLY A 130 8.19 -9.28 1.44
CA GLY A 130 9.40 -9.98 1.01
C GLY A 130 9.81 -9.68 -0.43
N VAL A 131 9.65 -8.43 -0.91
CA VAL A 131 9.94 -8.05 -2.28
C VAL A 131 11.41 -7.65 -2.44
N PRO A 132 12.22 -8.43 -3.18
CA PRO A 132 13.60 -8.07 -3.53
C PRO A 132 13.65 -6.78 -4.36
N ARG A 133 14.70 -5.97 -4.17
CA ARG A 133 14.74 -4.67 -4.80
C ARG A 133 16.15 -4.20 -5.17
N ILE A 134 16.17 -3.32 -6.16
CA ILE A 134 17.34 -2.54 -6.57
C ILE A 134 17.06 -1.09 -6.21
N ALA A 135 18.00 -0.41 -5.57
CA ALA A 135 17.95 1.02 -5.34
C ALA A 135 18.55 1.77 -6.52
N PHE A 136 17.87 2.81 -6.99
CA PHE A 136 18.37 3.69 -8.04
C PHE A 136 18.36 5.13 -7.56
N VAL A 137 19.56 5.70 -7.39
CA VAL A 137 19.76 7.08 -6.97
C VAL A 137 19.66 7.97 -8.22
N ASN A 138 18.51 8.59 -8.37
CA ASN A 138 18.13 9.42 -9.51
C ASN A 138 18.45 10.90 -9.26
N LYS A 139 18.40 11.71 -10.32
CA LYS A 139 18.64 13.16 -10.28
C LYS A 139 20.08 13.53 -9.92
N MET A 140 21.04 12.73 -10.36
CA MET A 140 22.46 13.01 -10.17
C MET A 140 22.94 14.32 -10.86
N ASP A 141 22.12 14.86 -11.78
CA ASP A 141 22.31 16.12 -12.50
C ASP A 141 21.83 17.37 -11.72
N ARG A 142 21.22 17.20 -10.55
CA ARG A 142 20.70 18.32 -9.76
C ARG A 142 21.76 18.89 -8.82
N SER A 143 21.69 20.20 -8.57
CA SER A 143 22.55 20.85 -7.57
C SER A 143 22.32 20.27 -6.18
N GLY A 144 23.39 19.93 -5.48
CA GLY A 144 23.38 19.25 -4.18
C GLY A 144 23.25 17.72 -4.27
N ALA A 145 23.40 17.12 -5.44
CA ALA A 145 23.36 15.67 -5.62
C ALA A 145 24.57 14.99 -4.96
N ASP A 146 24.31 14.04 -4.05
CA ASP A 146 25.31 13.25 -3.33
C ASP A 146 24.89 11.77 -3.28
N PHE A 147 25.56 10.95 -4.10
CA PHE A 147 25.33 9.51 -4.17
C PHE A 147 25.65 8.79 -2.86
N PHE A 148 26.80 9.10 -2.27
CA PHE A 148 27.25 8.41 -1.05
C PHE A 148 26.41 8.75 0.18
N LYS A 149 25.87 9.97 0.23
CA LYS A 149 24.87 10.35 1.23
C LYS A 149 23.64 9.46 1.12
N ALA A 150 23.09 9.29 -0.09
CA ALA A 150 21.93 8.44 -0.30
C ALA A 150 22.19 6.98 0.12
N VAL A 151 23.37 6.42 -0.25
CA VAL A 151 23.78 5.07 0.18
C VAL A 151 23.86 4.95 1.71
N ARG A 152 24.44 5.95 2.37
CA ARG A 152 24.57 5.98 3.83
C ARG A 152 23.20 6.05 4.50
N GLU A 153 22.28 6.90 4.01
CA GLU A 153 20.94 7.03 4.55
C GLU A 153 20.09 5.76 4.33
N ILE A 154 20.24 5.05 3.21
CA ILE A 154 19.61 3.74 3.00
C ILE A 154 20.04 2.75 4.09
N ARG A 155 21.31 2.76 4.49
CA ARG A 155 21.81 1.91 5.57
C ARG A 155 21.26 2.31 6.94
N GLU A 156 21.33 3.59 7.26
CA GLU A 156 21.02 4.12 8.60
C GLU A 156 19.50 4.19 8.86
N LYS A 157 18.72 4.70 7.90
CA LYS A 157 17.29 4.95 8.06
C LYS A 157 16.41 3.73 7.69
N LEU A 158 16.80 3.00 6.64
CA LEU A 158 16.03 1.85 6.18
C LEU A 158 16.52 0.52 6.77
N HIS A 159 17.60 0.55 7.54
CA HIS A 159 18.27 -0.63 8.11
C HIS A 159 18.55 -1.71 7.05
N ALA A 160 18.83 -1.25 5.82
CA ALA A 160 19.17 -2.11 4.69
C ALA A 160 20.69 -2.29 4.60
N ASN A 161 21.12 -3.23 3.78
CA ASN A 161 22.51 -3.42 3.43
C ASN A 161 22.74 -2.94 1.97
N PRO A 162 22.95 -1.64 1.72
CA PRO A 162 23.14 -1.11 0.38
C PRO A 162 24.57 -1.42 -0.11
N ILE A 163 24.65 -2.01 -1.28
CA ILE A 163 25.93 -2.33 -1.95
C ILE A 163 25.94 -1.63 -3.32
N PRO A 164 26.79 -0.61 -3.52
CA PRO A 164 26.94 0.02 -4.81
C PRO A 164 27.41 -0.96 -5.89
N LEU A 165 26.66 -1.06 -6.98
CA LEU A 165 27.08 -1.72 -8.21
C LEU A 165 27.69 -0.72 -9.21
N GLN A 166 27.41 0.56 -9.00
CA GLN A 166 27.88 1.65 -9.84
C GLN A 166 28.35 2.81 -8.99
N LEU A 167 29.31 3.55 -9.53
CA LEU A 167 29.72 4.85 -9.00
C LEU A 167 29.44 5.93 -10.02
N PRO A 168 29.06 7.16 -9.60
CA PRO A 168 28.86 8.26 -10.53
C PRO A 168 30.19 8.82 -11.06
N ILE A 169 30.18 9.23 -12.32
CA ILE A 169 31.25 10.02 -12.93
C ILE A 169 30.84 11.49 -12.89
N GLY A 170 31.30 12.21 -11.87
CA GLY A 170 30.87 13.56 -11.59
C GLY A 170 29.52 13.63 -10.88
N ALA A 171 29.07 14.83 -10.57
CA ALA A 171 27.77 15.13 -9.97
C ALA A 171 27.28 16.50 -10.47
N GLU A 172 26.01 16.80 -10.24
CA GLU A 172 25.37 18.07 -10.66
C GLU A 172 25.50 18.28 -12.18
N ASP A 173 25.83 19.50 -12.62
CA ASP A 173 26.05 19.80 -14.05
C ASP A 173 27.26 19.02 -14.64
N GLY A 174 28.14 18.53 -13.79
CA GLY A 174 29.28 17.71 -14.15
C GLY A 174 28.99 16.21 -14.25
N PHE A 175 27.75 15.76 -14.04
CA PHE A 175 27.41 14.35 -14.14
C PHE A 175 27.49 13.86 -15.60
N GLN A 176 28.50 13.04 -15.90
CA GLN A 176 28.77 12.55 -17.25
C GLN A 176 28.32 11.10 -17.48
N GLY A 177 28.35 10.28 -16.44
CA GLY A 177 28.10 8.85 -16.60
C GLY A 177 28.26 8.07 -15.30
N VAL A 178 28.42 6.75 -15.46
CA VAL A 178 28.56 5.82 -14.34
C VAL A 178 29.69 4.84 -14.58
N ILE A 179 30.34 4.40 -13.51
CA ILE A 179 31.31 3.31 -13.50
C ILE A 179 30.60 2.05 -13.06
N ASP A 180 30.63 1.01 -13.88
CA ASP A 180 30.15 -0.33 -13.50
C ASP A 180 31.24 -1.08 -12.72
N LEU A 181 30.97 -1.41 -11.48
CA LEU A 181 31.92 -2.09 -10.59
C LEU A 181 32.01 -3.61 -10.85
N ILE A 182 31.06 -4.19 -11.56
CA ILE A 182 31.11 -5.61 -11.92
C ILE A 182 31.99 -5.83 -13.14
N GLU A 183 31.83 -5.00 -14.16
CA GLU A 183 32.59 -5.10 -15.40
C GLU A 183 33.85 -4.22 -15.40
N MET A 184 34.00 -3.33 -14.43
CA MET A 184 35.09 -2.34 -14.31
C MET A 184 35.25 -1.50 -15.58
N LYS A 185 34.14 -0.92 -16.03
CA LYS A 185 34.05 -0.06 -17.22
C LYS A 185 33.27 1.21 -16.92
N ALA A 186 33.56 2.25 -17.68
CA ALA A 186 32.84 3.51 -17.61
C ALA A 186 31.81 3.62 -18.74
N TYR A 187 30.59 3.96 -18.41
CA TYR A 187 29.51 4.29 -19.33
C TYR A 187 29.30 5.79 -19.32
N VAL A 188 29.64 6.45 -20.43
CA VAL A 188 29.66 7.92 -20.53
C VAL A 188 28.70 8.37 -21.65
N TRP A 189 27.82 9.31 -21.35
CA TRP A 189 26.94 9.94 -22.33
C TRP A 189 27.50 11.28 -22.76
N GLU A 190 27.92 11.35 -24.01
CA GLU A 190 28.52 12.55 -24.61
C GLU A 190 27.49 13.29 -25.48
N ASN A 191 27.59 14.61 -25.54
CA ASN A 191 26.82 15.47 -26.46
C ASN A 191 25.28 15.29 -26.48
N GLY A 192 24.69 14.77 -25.41
CA GLY A 192 23.23 14.51 -25.35
C GLY A 192 22.78 13.25 -26.11
N GLU A 193 23.72 12.34 -26.41
CA GLU A 193 23.41 11.04 -26.99
C GLU A 193 22.56 10.19 -26.04
N LEU A 194 21.69 9.36 -26.63
CA LEU A 194 20.81 8.46 -25.88
C LEU A 194 21.52 7.17 -25.46
N GLU A 195 22.56 6.78 -26.18
CA GLU A 195 23.37 5.59 -25.90
C GLU A 195 24.69 5.98 -25.25
N ALA A 196 25.13 5.19 -24.26
CA ALA A 196 26.41 5.40 -23.61
C ALA A 196 27.56 4.89 -24.46
N THR A 197 28.66 5.63 -24.47
CA THR A 197 29.94 5.12 -24.96
C THR A 197 30.65 4.40 -23.82
N ILE A 198 31.04 3.15 -24.05
CA ILE A 198 31.81 2.35 -23.10
C ILE A 198 33.29 2.73 -23.20
N LYS A 199 33.87 3.15 -22.08
CA LYS A 199 35.28 3.59 -21.99
C LYS A 199 35.98 2.92 -20.82
N GLU A 200 37.30 3.02 -20.82
CA GLU A 200 38.07 2.70 -19.62
C GLU A 200 37.78 3.70 -18.51
N ILE A 201 37.89 3.26 -17.27
CA ILE A 201 37.63 4.10 -16.09
C ILE A 201 38.65 5.25 -16.08
N PRO A 202 38.22 6.50 -15.88
CA PRO A 202 39.10 7.64 -15.74
C PRO A 202 40.19 7.40 -14.67
N ALA A 203 41.44 7.70 -14.97
CA ALA A 203 42.60 7.39 -14.10
C ALA A 203 42.45 7.97 -12.68
N ASN A 204 41.79 9.11 -12.55
CA ASN A 204 41.51 9.75 -11.24
C ASN A 204 40.43 9.05 -10.41
N LEU A 205 39.62 8.20 -11.01
CA LEU A 205 38.53 7.46 -10.34
C LEU A 205 38.86 5.95 -10.22
N LEU A 206 39.94 5.49 -10.85
CA LEU A 206 40.28 4.07 -10.89
C LEU A 206 40.53 3.48 -9.50
N ALA A 207 41.26 4.20 -8.65
CA ALA A 207 41.57 3.75 -7.29
C ALA A 207 40.30 3.64 -6.42
N GLU A 208 39.41 4.61 -6.52
CA GLU A 208 38.12 4.58 -5.82
C GLU A 208 37.24 3.43 -6.34
N ALA A 209 37.20 3.23 -7.66
CA ALA A 209 36.45 2.12 -8.26
C ALA A 209 36.99 0.75 -7.81
N GLN A 210 38.29 0.58 -7.71
CA GLN A 210 38.93 -0.63 -7.19
C GLN A 210 38.57 -0.89 -5.73
N GLU A 211 38.60 0.10 -4.86
CA GLU A 211 38.22 0.00 -3.46
C GLU A 211 36.75 -0.44 -3.32
N TRP A 212 35.85 0.18 -4.09
CA TRP A 212 34.41 -0.20 -4.04
C TRP A 212 34.16 -1.55 -4.67
N ARG A 213 34.92 -1.96 -5.69
CA ARG A 213 34.83 -3.31 -6.23
C ARG A 213 35.25 -4.37 -5.19
N GLU A 214 36.33 -4.13 -4.45
CA GLU A 214 36.75 -5.03 -3.38
C GLU A 214 35.64 -5.20 -2.33
N LYS A 215 35.00 -4.11 -1.88
CA LYS A 215 33.87 -4.15 -0.97
C LYS A 215 32.67 -4.92 -1.55
N LEU A 216 32.40 -4.78 -2.84
CA LEU A 216 31.35 -5.51 -3.53
C LEU A 216 31.66 -7.02 -3.57
N VAL A 217 32.90 -7.39 -3.94
CA VAL A 217 33.30 -8.80 -4.02
C VAL A 217 33.32 -9.42 -2.63
N GLU A 218 33.82 -8.73 -1.60
CA GLU A 218 33.76 -9.16 -0.21
C GLU A 218 32.32 -9.43 0.23
N ALA A 219 31.39 -8.49 0.00
CA ALA A 219 29.98 -8.65 0.35
C ALA A 219 29.34 -9.83 -0.39
N ALA A 220 29.71 -10.05 -1.65
CA ALA A 220 29.22 -11.18 -2.43
C ALA A 220 29.84 -12.50 -1.94
N ALA A 221 31.11 -12.53 -1.62
CA ALA A 221 31.83 -13.73 -1.16
C ALA A 221 31.25 -14.30 0.15
N VAL A 222 30.73 -13.45 1.04
CA VAL A 222 30.04 -13.88 2.28
C VAL A 222 28.83 -14.79 1.98
N GLN A 223 28.26 -14.71 0.79
CA GLN A 223 27.07 -15.49 0.39
C GLN A 223 27.39 -16.89 -0.16
N ASP A 224 28.67 -17.19 -0.42
CA ASP A 224 29.11 -18.44 -1.02
C ASP A 224 30.48 -18.87 -0.46
N GLU A 225 30.55 -20.01 0.24
CA GLU A 225 31.77 -20.48 0.89
C GLU A 225 32.93 -20.71 -0.10
N ALA A 226 32.64 -21.24 -1.29
CA ALA A 226 33.67 -21.48 -2.30
C ALA A 226 34.21 -20.16 -2.88
N LEU A 227 33.35 -19.17 -3.02
CA LEU A 227 33.75 -17.82 -3.47
C LEU A 227 34.56 -17.11 -2.38
N MET A 228 34.20 -17.33 -1.10
CA MET A 228 34.91 -16.75 0.03
C MET A 228 36.35 -17.30 0.14
N GLU A 229 36.55 -18.60 -0.03
CA GLU A 229 37.89 -19.21 -0.05
C GLU A 229 38.76 -18.59 -1.19
N ARG A 230 38.18 -18.48 -2.39
CA ARG A 230 38.86 -17.88 -3.54
C ARG A 230 39.12 -16.38 -3.37
N PHE A 231 38.26 -15.64 -2.72
CA PHE A 231 38.44 -14.24 -2.41
C PHE A 231 39.68 -14.00 -1.54
N PHE A 232 39.91 -14.89 -0.55
CA PHE A 232 41.12 -14.78 0.30
C PHE A 232 42.39 -15.24 -0.37
N GLU A 233 42.32 -16.16 -1.35
CA GLU A 233 43.48 -16.64 -2.09
C GLU A 233 43.86 -15.72 -3.25
N ASP A 234 42.86 -15.38 -4.09
CA ASP A 234 43.04 -14.55 -5.27
C ASP A 234 41.72 -13.90 -5.67
N PRO A 235 41.44 -12.65 -5.22
CA PRO A 235 40.19 -11.95 -5.55
C PRO A 235 39.98 -11.72 -7.06
N GLU A 236 41.08 -11.66 -7.86
CA GLU A 236 40.97 -11.48 -9.30
C GLU A 236 40.55 -12.74 -10.05
N SER A 237 40.60 -13.90 -9.40
CA SER A 237 40.13 -15.17 -9.98
C SER A 237 38.62 -15.25 -10.12
N ILE A 238 37.84 -14.35 -9.47
CA ILE A 238 36.41 -14.32 -9.50
C ILE A 238 35.90 -13.71 -10.81
N THR A 239 35.21 -14.48 -11.64
CA THR A 239 34.70 -14.03 -12.93
C THR A 239 33.51 -13.10 -12.79
N VAL A 240 33.24 -12.30 -13.82
CA VAL A 240 32.08 -11.40 -13.88
C VAL A 240 30.75 -12.19 -13.79
N GLU A 241 30.68 -13.36 -14.44
CA GLU A 241 29.49 -14.21 -14.44
C GLU A 241 29.21 -14.79 -13.05
N GLU A 242 30.25 -15.27 -12.37
CA GLU A 242 30.12 -15.76 -10.98
C GLU A 242 29.69 -14.65 -10.04
N LEU A 243 30.28 -13.46 -10.16
CA LEU A 243 29.90 -12.31 -9.35
C LEU A 243 28.45 -11.91 -9.60
N LYS A 244 28.01 -11.85 -10.86
CA LYS A 244 26.60 -11.59 -11.22
C LYS A 244 25.66 -12.63 -10.62
N ALA A 245 26.00 -13.92 -10.65
CA ALA A 245 25.17 -14.98 -10.10
C ALA A 245 25.02 -14.89 -8.58
N VAL A 246 26.11 -14.59 -7.86
CA VAL A 246 26.07 -14.45 -6.41
C VAL A 246 25.35 -13.17 -5.98
N VAL A 247 25.56 -12.06 -6.67
CA VAL A 247 24.82 -10.81 -6.45
C VAL A 247 23.31 -11.08 -6.61
N ARG A 248 22.89 -11.78 -7.68
CA ARG A 248 21.50 -12.17 -7.89
C ARG A 248 20.96 -13.00 -6.72
N LYS A 249 21.70 -14.01 -6.26
CA LYS A 249 21.30 -14.86 -5.13
C LYS A 249 21.08 -14.02 -3.86
N ALA A 250 22.00 -13.12 -3.55
CA ALA A 250 21.91 -12.24 -2.38
C ALA A 250 20.75 -11.25 -2.48
N VAL A 251 20.45 -10.73 -3.67
CA VAL A 251 19.30 -9.85 -3.91
C VAL A 251 17.98 -10.59 -3.69
N ILE A 252 17.84 -11.81 -4.24
CA ILE A 252 16.64 -12.63 -4.08
C ILE A 252 16.43 -13.03 -2.61
N ALA A 253 17.52 -13.33 -1.88
CA ALA A 253 17.49 -13.58 -0.44
C ALA A 253 17.24 -12.32 0.40
N MET A 254 17.29 -11.14 -0.20
CA MET A 254 17.24 -9.83 0.46
C MET A 254 18.38 -9.57 1.47
N ASP A 255 19.52 -10.24 1.29
CA ASP A 255 20.70 -10.06 2.14
C ASP A 255 21.40 -8.73 1.89
N PHE A 256 21.35 -8.24 0.64
CA PHE A 256 21.74 -6.87 0.32
C PHE A 256 20.92 -6.26 -0.82
N CYS A 257 20.94 -4.94 -0.89
CA CYS A 257 20.26 -4.16 -1.91
C CYS A 257 21.30 -3.52 -2.85
N PRO A 258 21.34 -3.90 -4.13
CA PRO A 258 22.19 -3.23 -5.12
C PRO A 258 21.81 -1.76 -5.24
N VAL A 259 22.82 -0.88 -5.29
CA VAL A 259 22.60 0.54 -5.50
C VAL A 259 23.23 0.98 -6.82
N MET A 260 22.42 1.60 -7.64
CA MET A 260 22.80 2.18 -8.92
C MET A 260 22.51 3.68 -8.93
N CYS A 261 23.01 4.40 -9.91
CA CYS A 261 22.79 5.83 -10.02
C CYS A 261 22.56 6.29 -11.47
N GLY A 262 21.95 7.46 -11.61
CA GLY A 262 21.71 8.05 -12.92
C GLY A 262 20.92 9.35 -12.87
N SER A 263 20.52 9.79 -14.05
CA SER A 263 19.57 10.87 -14.25
C SER A 263 18.58 10.48 -15.34
N SER A 264 17.38 10.10 -14.93
CA SER A 264 16.31 9.75 -15.87
C SER A 264 15.94 10.93 -16.76
N PHE A 265 15.94 12.16 -16.23
CA PHE A 265 15.67 13.36 -17.00
C PHE A 265 16.70 13.59 -18.13
N LYS A 266 17.97 13.33 -17.87
CA LYS A 266 19.06 13.42 -18.85
C LYS A 266 19.28 12.14 -19.65
N ASN A 267 18.41 11.13 -19.52
CA ASN A 267 18.51 9.82 -20.19
C ASN A 267 19.78 9.02 -19.86
N LYS A 268 20.40 9.23 -18.68
CA LYS A 268 21.64 8.60 -18.28
C LYS A 268 21.41 7.51 -17.23
N GLY A 269 21.89 6.29 -17.49
CA GLY A 269 21.85 5.17 -16.56
C GLY A 269 20.57 4.33 -16.60
N VAL A 270 19.54 4.67 -17.39
CA VAL A 270 18.25 3.94 -17.43
C VAL A 270 18.40 2.58 -18.12
N GLN A 271 19.20 2.51 -19.20
CA GLN A 271 19.47 1.24 -19.89
C GLN A 271 20.25 0.27 -18.97
N ASN A 272 21.23 0.77 -18.22
CA ASN A 272 21.96 -0.01 -17.23
C ASN A 272 21.03 -0.50 -16.11
N LEU A 273 20.03 0.30 -15.72
CA LEU A 273 19.00 -0.12 -14.76
C LEU A 273 18.16 -1.26 -15.32
N LEU A 274 17.75 -1.20 -16.60
CA LEU A 274 17.03 -2.29 -17.26
C LEU A 274 17.85 -3.58 -17.30
N ASP A 275 19.14 -3.49 -17.62
CA ASP A 275 20.05 -4.63 -17.60
C ASP A 275 20.16 -5.24 -16.19
N ALA A 276 20.25 -4.39 -15.15
CA ALA A 276 20.28 -4.84 -13.75
C ALA A 276 18.98 -5.47 -13.31
N VAL A 277 17.81 -4.97 -13.74
CA VAL A 277 16.51 -5.59 -13.50
C VAL A 277 16.49 -7.01 -14.03
N ILE A 278 16.99 -7.22 -15.25
CA ILE A 278 17.04 -8.56 -15.84
C ILE A 278 18.07 -9.45 -15.13
N ALA A 279 19.24 -8.92 -14.81
CA ALA A 279 20.33 -9.69 -14.22
C ALA A 279 20.06 -10.09 -12.77
N TYR A 280 19.48 -9.21 -11.94
CA TYR A 280 19.47 -9.38 -10.49
C TYR A 280 18.10 -9.56 -9.87
N LEU A 281 17.00 -9.05 -10.45
CA LEU A 281 15.67 -9.25 -9.90
C LEU A 281 15.12 -10.64 -10.23
N PRO A 282 14.27 -11.21 -9.35
CA PRO A 282 13.73 -12.54 -9.54
C PRO A 282 12.80 -12.64 -10.76
N HIS A 283 12.75 -13.82 -11.33
CA HIS A 283 11.69 -14.25 -12.23
C HIS A 283 10.60 -15.03 -11.46
N PRO A 284 9.43 -15.30 -12.04
CA PRO A 284 8.34 -15.96 -11.31
C PRO A 284 8.71 -17.28 -10.62
N LEU A 285 9.66 -18.05 -11.16
CA LEU A 285 10.09 -19.33 -10.58
C LEU A 285 11.05 -19.20 -9.37
N ASP A 286 11.61 -18.02 -9.12
CA ASP A 286 12.42 -17.76 -7.93
C ASP A 286 11.58 -17.47 -6.69
N ILE A 287 10.28 -17.23 -6.88
CA ILE A 287 9.37 -16.85 -5.81
C ILE A 287 8.73 -18.08 -5.21
N PRO A 288 8.45 -18.09 -3.90
CA PRO A 288 7.73 -19.19 -3.28
C PRO A 288 6.41 -19.46 -4.01
N ALA A 289 6.11 -20.75 -4.18
CA ALA A 289 4.85 -21.18 -4.77
C ALA A 289 3.65 -20.59 -4.03
N ALA A 290 2.54 -20.37 -4.75
CA ALA A 290 1.36 -19.75 -4.20
C ALA A 290 0.78 -20.55 -3.03
N ALA A 291 0.96 -20.03 -1.83
CA ALA A 291 0.41 -20.59 -0.61
C ALA A 291 -0.94 -19.96 -0.28
N GLY A 292 -1.88 -20.76 0.15
CA GLY A 292 -3.19 -20.31 0.57
C GLY A 292 -3.83 -21.34 1.50
N LYS A 293 -5.09 -21.11 1.82
CA LYS A 293 -5.88 -22.00 2.66
C LYS A 293 -7.08 -22.55 1.90
N ARG A 294 -7.48 -23.78 2.16
CA ARG A 294 -8.75 -24.29 1.66
C ARG A 294 -9.91 -23.56 2.36
N PRO A 295 -10.93 -23.11 1.61
CA PRO A 295 -12.15 -22.61 2.21
C PRO A 295 -12.74 -23.67 3.18
N ARG A 296 -13.27 -23.26 4.32
CA ARG A 296 -13.93 -24.12 5.34
C ARG A 296 -13.03 -24.99 6.22
N THR A 297 -11.91 -25.53 5.71
CA THR A 297 -11.02 -26.40 6.52
C THR A 297 -9.81 -25.67 7.05
N GLU A 298 -9.51 -24.48 6.50
CA GLU A 298 -8.29 -23.69 6.77
C GLU A 298 -6.96 -24.46 6.57
N GLU A 299 -7.02 -25.60 5.93
CA GLU A 299 -5.85 -26.41 5.59
C GLU A 299 -4.95 -25.64 4.63
N ALA A 300 -3.66 -25.53 4.96
CA ALA A 300 -2.70 -24.87 4.10
C ALA A 300 -2.47 -25.70 2.83
N VAL A 301 -2.56 -25.02 1.67
CA VAL A 301 -2.35 -25.62 0.35
C VAL A 301 -1.41 -24.74 -0.45
N THR A 302 -0.51 -25.39 -1.21
CA THR A 302 0.45 -24.72 -2.07
C THR A 302 0.35 -25.30 -3.47
N PHE A 303 0.27 -24.43 -4.50
CA PHE A 303 0.32 -24.82 -5.90
C PHE A 303 1.60 -24.31 -6.54
N GLU A 304 2.30 -25.19 -7.25
CA GLU A 304 3.49 -24.81 -8.01
C GLU A 304 3.17 -23.86 -9.17
N ILE A 305 4.15 -23.09 -9.57
CA ILE A 305 4.02 -22.14 -10.70
C ILE A 305 4.17 -22.92 -12.00
N ASP A 306 3.12 -23.64 -12.36
CA ASP A 306 3.01 -24.43 -13.59
C ASP A 306 1.65 -24.13 -14.26
N PRO A 307 1.61 -23.89 -15.59
CA PRO A 307 0.37 -23.75 -16.35
C PRO A 307 -0.58 -24.96 -16.29
N GLU A 308 -0.06 -26.14 -16.02
CA GLU A 308 -0.88 -27.37 -15.89
C GLU A 308 -1.33 -27.65 -14.44
N ALA A 309 -0.87 -26.87 -13.47
CA ALA A 309 -1.34 -26.95 -12.09
C ALA A 309 -2.77 -26.40 -11.94
N PRO A 310 -3.47 -26.69 -10.86
CA PRO A 310 -4.76 -26.06 -10.57
C PRO A 310 -4.64 -24.53 -10.56
N LEU A 311 -5.65 -23.84 -11.08
CA LEU A 311 -5.66 -22.38 -11.14
C LEU A 311 -5.63 -21.78 -9.74
N SER A 312 -4.71 -20.85 -9.52
CA SER A 312 -4.75 -19.86 -8.46
C SER A 312 -4.35 -18.48 -8.97
N ALA A 313 -5.20 -17.51 -8.82
CA ALA A 313 -4.95 -16.16 -9.26
C ALA A 313 -5.55 -15.15 -8.28
N LEU A 314 -4.95 -13.97 -8.19
CA LEU A 314 -5.35 -12.91 -7.29
C LEU A 314 -5.85 -11.70 -8.08
N ALA A 315 -7.07 -11.28 -7.81
CA ALA A 315 -7.62 -10.00 -8.26
C ALA A 315 -7.08 -8.88 -7.38
N PHE A 316 -6.05 -8.17 -7.86
CA PHE A 316 -5.36 -7.18 -7.02
C PHE A 316 -5.81 -5.73 -7.26
N LYS A 317 -6.47 -5.46 -8.38
CA LYS A 317 -6.99 -4.14 -8.70
C LYS A 317 -8.23 -4.22 -9.57
N ILE A 318 -9.21 -3.37 -9.27
CA ILE A 318 -10.39 -3.16 -10.11
C ILE A 318 -10.36 -1.72 -10.62
N ALA A 319 -10.64 -1.54 -11.91
CA ALA A 319 -10.78 -0.23 -12.53
C ALA A 319 -12.03 -0.21 -13.41
N THR A 320 -12.64 0.95 -13.56
CA THR A 320 -13.78 1.16 -14.45
C THR A 320 -13.29 1.76 -15.76
N ASP A 321 -13.49 1.04 -16.85
CA ASP A 321 -13.19 1.50 -18.21
C ASP A 321 -14.48 1.95 -18.89
N PRO A 322 -14.52 3.13 -19.56
CA PRO A 322 -15.73 3.65 -20.21
C PRO A 322 -16.28 2.76 -21.34
N PHE A 323 -15.42 1.93 -21.97
CA PHE A 323 -15.77 1.14 -23.15
C PHE A 323 -16.05 -0.33 -22.85
N VAL A 324 -15.27 -0.92 -21.94
CA VAL A 324 -15.38 -2.36 -21.62
C VAL A 324 -15.99 -2.62 -20.25
N GLY A 325 -16.25 -1.56 -19.49
CA GLY A 325 -16.83 -1.65 -18.15
C GLY A 325 -15.79 -2.00 -17.09
N ARG A 326 -16.08 -2.98 -16.24
CA ARG A 326 -15.20 -3.36 -15.12
C ARG A 326 -14.01 -4.16 -15.62
N LEU A 327 -12.80 -3.64 -15.41
CA LEU A 327 -11.51 -4.29 -15.63
C LEU A 327 -10.98 -4.83 -14.29
N CYS A 328 -10.71 -6.11 -14.22
CA CYS A 328 -10.11 -6.75 -13.06
C CYS A 328 -8.67 -7.15 -13.38
N TYR A 329 -7.70 -6.45 -12.80
CA TYR A 329 -6.29 -6.79 -12.91
C TYR A 329 -5.99 -8.01 -12.04
N THR A 330 -5.42 -9.02 -12.65
CA THR A 330 -5.25 -10.33 -12.05
C THR A 330 -3.82 -10.84 -12.24
N ARG A 331 -3.18 -11.29 -11.16
CA ARG A 331 -1.93 -12.04 -11.19
C ARG A 331 -2.24 -13.53 -11.17
N VAL A 332 -1.76 -14.27 -12.15
CA VAL A 332 -1.88 -15.74 -12.21
C VAL A 332 -0.66 -16.35 -11.54
N TYR A 333 -0.85 -17.10 -10.46
CA TYR A 333 0.24 -17.77 -9.73
C TYR A 333 0.42 -19.21 -10.19
N SER A 334 -0.66 -19.93 -10.46
CA SER A 334 -0.63 -21.31 -10.98
C SER A 334 -1.78 -21.53 -11.96
N GLY A 335 -1.63 -22.52 -12.83
CA GLY A 335 -2.63 -22.82 -13.83
C GLY A 335 -2.69 -21.80 -14.97
N LYS A 336 -3.82 -21.70 -15.60
CA LYS A 336 -4.10 -20.76 -16.71
C LYS A 336 -5.51 -20.22 -16.65
N ILE A 337 -5.69 -19.03 -17.20
CA ILE A 337 -6.99 -18.39 -17.41
C ILE A 337 -7.23 -18.30 -18.92
N GLU A 338 -8.42 -18.72 -19.36
CA GLU A 338 -8.81 -18.69 -20.76
C GLU A 338 -9.93 -17.67 -21.00
N SER A 339 -9.91 -17.02 -22.15
CA SER A 339 -11.00 -16.15 -22.60
C SER A 339 -12.28 -16.98 -22.81
N CYS A 340 -13.43 -16.37 -22.54
CA CYS A 340 -14.74 -17.02 -22.65
C CYS A 340 -14.94 -18.25 -21.74
N SER A 341 -14.19 -18.33 -20.62
CA SER A 341 -14.25 -19.42 -19.64
C SER A 341 -14.93 -18.99 -18.34
N TYR A 342 -14.95 -19.91 -17.38
CA TYR A 342 -15.44 -19.67 -16.01
C TYR A 342 -14.33 -19.94 -15.00
N VAL A 343 -14.28 -19.12 -13.97
CA VAL A 343 -13.44 -19.31 -12.79
C VAL A 343 -14.32 -19.33 -11.54
N TYR A 344 -13.85 -19.94 -10.47
CA TYR A 344 -14.57 -20.00 -9.19
C TYR A 344 -14.04 -18.95 -8.23
N ASN A 345 -14.94 -18.20 -7.60
CA ASN A 345 -14.62 -17.24 -6.55
C ASN A 345 -15.02 -17.81 -5.18
N PRO A 346 -14.05 -18.20 -4.32
CA PRO A 346 -14.35 -18.82 -3.01
C PRO A 346 -15.13 -17.90 -2.06
N ARG A 347 -14.96 -16.57 -2.15
CA ARG A 347 -15.67 -15.61 -1.30
C ARG A 347 -17.17 -15.61 -1.56
N THR A 348 -17.55 -15.65 -2.82
CA THR A 348 -18.97 -15.64 -3.23
C THR A 348 -19.55 -17.04 -3.36
N GLU A 349 -18.70 -18.08 -3.35
CA GLU A 349 -19.03 -19.47 -3.64
C GLU A 349 -19.74 -19.65 -5.01
N LYS A 350 -19.34 -18.83 -6.01
CA LYS A 350 -19.95 -18.79 -7.33
C LYS A 350 -18.91 -18.86 -8.45
N LYS A 351 -19.38 -19.36 -9.61
CA LYS A 351 -18.63 -19.26 -10.87
C LYS A 351 -18.80 -17.87 -11.48
N GLU A 352 -17.69 -17.24 -11.79
CA GLU A 352 -17.62 -15.97 -12.49
C GLU A 352 -17.19 -16.19 -13.94
N ARG A 353 -17.84 -15.49 -14.86
CA ARG A 353 -17.55 -15.61 -16.29
C ARG A 353 -16.49 -14.61 -16.70
N ILE A 354 -15.45 -15.07 -17.38
CA ILE A 354 -14.49 -14.23 -18.08
C ILE A 354 -14.96 -14.11 -19.54
N SER A 355 -15.27 -12.89 -19.97
CA SER A 355 -15.66 -12.65 -21.35
C SER A 355 -14.46 -12.38 -22.26
N ARG A 356 -13.46 -11.63 -21.77
CA ARG A 356 -12.23 -11.29 -22.49
C ARG A 356 -11.05 -11.19 -21.53
N LEU A 357 -9.86 -11.43 -22.09
CA LEU A 357 -8.58 -11.25 -21.42
C LEU A 357 -7.76 -10.21 -22.18
N PHE A 358 -7.10 -9.33 -21.46
CA PHE A 358 -6.22 -8.33 -22.04
C PHE A 358 -4.84 -8.34 -21.38
N GLN A 359 -3.81 -8.20 -22.20
CA GLN A 359 -2.52 -7.73 -21.76
C GLN A 359 -2.50 -6.21 -21.86
N MET A 360 -2.11 -5.54 -20.80
CA MET A 360 -2.15 -4.09 -20.76
C MET A 360 -0.83 -3.48 -21.24
N HIS A 361 -0.93 -2.45 -22.06
CA HIS A 361 0.16 -1.59 -22.46
C HIS A 361 -0.24 -0.14 -22.13
N SER A 362 -0.10 0.22 -20.86
CA SER A 362 -0.68 1.46 -20.30
C SER A 362 -2.21 1.49 -20.49
N ASN A 363 -2.74 2.40 -21.29
CA ASN A 363 -4.17 2.51 -21.60
C ASN A 363 -4.61 1.65 -22.83
N LYS A 364 -3.68 0.99 -23.53
CA LYS A 364 -4.00 0.13 -24.65
C LYS A 364 -4.22 -1.31 -24.20
N GLN A 365 -5.31 -1.90 -24.68
CA GLN A 365 -5.72 -3.25 -24.34
C GLN A 365 -5.38 -4.18 -25.51
N GLN A 366 -4.48 -5.14 -25.30
CA GLN A 366 -4.17 -6.16 -26.27
C GLN A 366 -4.91 -7.46 -25.92
N PRO A 367 -5.88 -7.91 -26.72
CA PRO A 367 -6.61 -9.15 -26.43
C PRO A 367 -5.69 -10.37 -26.45
N LYS A 368 -5.96 -11.30 -25.52
CA LYS A 368 -5.29 -12.59 -25.40
C LYS A 368 -6.34 -13.69 -25.23
N ASP A 369 -6.06 -14.86 -25.75
CA ASP A 369 -6.93 -16.03 -25.59
C ASP A 369 -6.64 -16.77 -24.28
N VAL A 370 -5.37 -16.84 -23.89
CA VAL A 370 -4.89 -17.54 -22.70
C VAL A 370 -3.83 -16.70 -21.98
N ILE A 371 -3.89 -16.71 -20.67
CA ILE A 371 -2.86 -16.17 -19.77
C ILE A 371 -2.46 -17.29 -18.81
N GLU A 372 -1.17 -17.54 -18.70
CA GLU A 372 -0.58 -18.64 -17.94
C GLU A 372 0.04 -18.15 -16.62
N ALA A 373 0.34 -19.10 -15.72
CA ALA A 373 1.04 -18.88 -14.47
C ALA A 373 2.27 -17.96 -14.68
N GLY A 374 2.52 -17.10 -13.70
CA GLY A 374 3.63 -16.14 -13.71
C GLY A 374 3.34 -14.83 -14.44
N ASP A 375 2.15 -14.64 -15.02
CA ASP A 375 1.80 -13.43 -15.78
C ASP A 375 0.73 -12.56 -15.09
N ILE A 376 0.59 -11.32 -15.58
CA ILE A 376 -0.39 -10.35 -15.14
C ILE A 376 -1.29 -9.99 -16.32
N CYS A 377 -2.60 -9.95 -16.08
CA CYS A 377 -3.59 -9.61 -17.11
C CYS A 377 -4.74 -8.76 -16.54
N ALA A 378 -5.57 -8.25 -17.43
CA ALA A 378 -6.86 -7.66 -17.08
C ALA A 378 -7.99 -8.57 -17.60
N CYS A 379 -8.89 -8.96 -16.71
CA CYS A 379 -10.06 -9.77 -16.99
C CYS A 379 -11.31 -8.91 -17.06
N VAL A 380 -12.22 -9.22 -17.99
CA VAL A 380 -13.52 -8.55 -18.15
C VAL A 380 -14.65 -9.57 -18.11
N GLY A 381 -15.77 -9.21 -17.50
CA GLY A 381 -16.99 -10.02 -17.48
C GLY A 381 -17.48 -10.43 -16.09
N PHE A 382 -16.71 -10.21 -15.06
CA PHE A 382 -17.08 -10.49 -13.67
C PHE A 382 -18.28 -9.66 -13.22
N LYS A 383 -19.18 -10.28 -12.46
CA LYS A 383 -20.37 -9.65 -11.88
C LYS A 383 -20.13 -9.17 -10.45
N ASP A 384 -19.53 -10.03 -9.62
CA ASP A 384 -19.26 -9.74 -8.21
C ASP A 384 -17.82 -10.10 -7.88
N ILE A 385 -16.91 -9.19 -8.20
CA ILE A 385 -15.49 -9.30 -7.92
C ILE A 385 -15.04 -8.11 -7.07
N ARG A 386 -14.16 -8.36 -6.11
CA ARG A 386 -13.55 -7.33 -5.26
C ARG A 386 -12.04 -7.45 -5.29
N THR A 387 -11.38 -6.35 -5.01
CA THR A 387 -9.94 -6.34 -4.79
C THR A 387 -9.58 -7.26 -3.62
N GLY A 388 -8.63 -8.18 -3.83
CA GLY A 388 -8.25 -9.20 -2.88
C GLY A 388 -8.94 -10.56 -3.09
N ASP A 389 -9.93 -10.65 -3.98
CA ASP A 389 -10.56 -11.94 -4.28
C ASP A 389 -9.58 -12.90 -4.97
N THR A 390 -9.67 -14.16 -4.57
CA THR A 390 -8.96 -15.25 -5.24
C THR A 390 -9.84 -15.84 -6.33
N LEU A 391 -9.23 -16.15 -7.47
CA LEU A 391 -9.84 -16.88 -8.57
C LEU A 391 -9.18 -18.26 -8.68
N CYS A 392 -9.97 -19.32 -8.69
CA CYS A 392 -9.47 -20.70 -8.71
C CYS A 392 -10.42 -21.62 -9.50
N THR A 393 -10.22 -22.92 -9.42
CA THR A 393 -11.15 -23.92 -9.92
C THR A 393 -12.05 -24.43 -8.77
N GLU A 394 -13.28 -24.84 -9.10
CA GLU A 394 -14.23 -25.37 -8.11
C GLU A 394 -13.74 -26.69 -7.50
N GLU A 395 -13.03 -27.50 -8.27
CA GLU A 395 -12.49 -28.80 -7.83
C GLU A 395 -11.31 -28.63 -6.85
N ASN A 396 -10.56 -27.56 -6.97
CA ASN A 396 -9.40 -27.26 -6.11
C ASN A 396 -9.51 -25.83 -5.56
N PRO A 397 -10.46 -25.58 -4.66
CA PRO A 397 -10.66 -24.25 -4.11
C PRO A 397 -9.50 -23.86 -3.17
N ILE A 398 -8.99 -22.67 -3.37
CA ILE A 398 -7.95 -22.04 -2.54
C ILE A 398 -8.31 -20.59 -2.28
N VAL A 399 -8.01 -20.11 -1.08
CA VAL A 399 -8.02 -18.68 -0.74
C VAL A 399 -6.57 -18.28 -0.49
N LEU A 400 -6.04 -17.45 -1.37
CA LEU A 400 -4.72 -16.84 -1.17
C LEU A 400 -4.81 -15.87 0.02
N GLU A 401 -3.68 -15.59 0.66
CA GLU A 401 -3.63 -14.67 1.79
C GLU A 401 -4.29 -13.33 1.44
N SER A 402 -5.25 -12.91 2.26
CA SER A 402 -6.02 -11.69 2.04
C SER A 402 -5.15 -10.45 2.30
N MET A 403 -5.31 -9.43 1.47
CA MET A 403 -4.74 -8.11 1.74
C MET A 403 -5.51 -7.44 2.88
N THR A 404 -4.80 -6.91 3.86
CA THR A 404 -5.37 -6.08 4.92
C THR A 404 -5.28 -4.62 4.51
N PHE A 405 -6.38 -3.90 4.57
CA PHE A 405 -6.44 -2.49 4.22
C PHE A 405 -6.62 -1.64 5.47
N PRO A 406 -5.91 -0.48 5.57
CA PRO A 406 -6.09 0.43 6.69
C PRO A 406 -7.49 1.05 6.67
N GLU A 407 -7.98 1.38 7.85
CA GLU A 407 -9.24 2.09 8.01
C GLU A 407 -9.12 3.56 7.60
N PRO A 408 -10.14 4.14 6.96
CA PRO A 408 -10.14 5.55 6.63
C PRO A 408 -10.15 6.42 7.88
N VAL A 409 -9.46 7.55 7.85
CA VAL A 409 -9.25 8.44 9.00
C VAL A 409 -9.96 9.79 8.88
N ILE A 410 -10.46 10.14 7.70
CA ILE A 410 -11.17 11.41 7.44
C ILE A 410 -12.48 11.13 6.72
N GLY A 411 -13.50 11.89 7.02
CA GLY A 411 -14.80 11.82 6.37
C GLY A 411 -15.33 13.19 5.94
N ILE A 412 -16.05 13.23 4.82
CA ILE A 412 -16.73 14.40 4.31
C ILE A 412 -18.18 14.03 3.98
N ALA A 413 -19.12 14.84 4.45
CA ALA A 413 -20.52 14.71 4.05
C ALA A 413 -20.71 15.22 2.62
N VAL A 414 -21.43 14.48 1.80
CA VAL A 414 -21.75 14.85 0.42
C VAL A 414 -23.25 14.80 0.19
N GLU A 415 -23.76 15.84 -0.47
CA GLU A 415 -25.18 15.96 -0.80
C GLU A 415 -25.33 16.27 -2.29
N PRO A 416 -26.18 15.56 -3.03
CA PRO A 416 -26.42 15.87 -4.44
C PRO A 416 -27.09 17.24 -4.58
N LEU A 417 -26.72 18.02 -5.60
CA LEU A 417 -27.35 19.32 -5.87
C LEU A 417 -28.82 19.19 -6.28
N THR A 418 -29.18 18.10 -6.94
CA THR A 418 -30.56 17.85 -7.38
C THR A 418 -31.02 16.45 -7.02
N GLN A 419 -32.32 16.27 -6.81
CA GLN A 419 -32.90 14.96 -6.48
C GLN A 419 -32.68 13.92 -7.61
N LYS A 420 -32.55 14.37 -8.86
CA LYS A 420 -32.21 13.48 -9.98
C LYS A 420 -30.79 12.93 -9.93
N ASP A 421 -29.90 13.60 -9.23
CA ASP A 421 -28.51 13.18 -9.09
C ASP A 421 -28.29 12.23 -7.91
N THR A 422 -29.30 12.01 -7.06
CA THR A 422 -29.21 11.09 -5.90
C THR A 422 -28.88 9.67 -6.34
N ASP A 423 -29.62 9.13 -7.31
CA ASP A 423 -29.39 7.78 -7.82
C ASP A 423 -28.04 7.65 -8.52
N LYS A 424 -27.65 8.70 -9.28
CA LYS A 424 -26.35 8.76 -9.95
C LYS A 424 -25.20 8.83 -8.95
N LEU A 425 -25.36 9.63 -7.88
CA LEU A 425 -24.38 9.74 -6.81
C LEU A 425 -24.18 8.39 -6.13
N GLY A 426 -25.27 7.70 -5.75
CA GLY A 426 -25.22 6.38 -5.15
C GLY A 426 -24.49 5.35 -6.04
N MET A 427 -24.82 5.30 -7.33
CA MET A 427 -24.15 4.42 -8.28
C MET A 427 -22.67 4.76 -8.47
N ALA A 428 -22.33 6.05 -8.56
CA ALA A 428 -20.96 6.49 -8.72
C ALA A 428 -20.11 6.16 -7.48
N LEU A 429 -20.64 6.46 -6.28
CA LEU A 429 -19.97 6.14 -5.02
C LEU A 429 -19.78 4.62 -4.82
N SER A 430 -20.77 3.81 -5.20
CA SER A 430 -20.65 2.35 -5.15
C SER A 430 -19.53 1.85 -6.05
N LYS A 431 -19.41 2.36 -7.29
CA LYS A 431 -18.32 1.99 -8.20
C LYS A 431 -16.94 2.39 -7.66
N LEU A 432 -16.83 3.61 -7.12
CA LEU A 432 -15.58 4.09 -6.53
C LEU A 432 -15.18 3.26 -5.31
N ALA A 433 -16.13 2.84 -4.47
CA ALA A 433 -15.89 1.96 -3.34
C ALA A 433 -15.50 0.51 -3.75
N GLU A 434 -15.94 0.05 -4.93
CA GLU A 434 -15.47 -1.23 -5.49
C GLU A 434 -14.02 -1.15 -5.99
N GLU A 435 -13.61 0.01 -6.53
CA GLU A 435 -12.25 0.24 -7.01
C GLU A 435 -11.25 0.38 -5.85
N ASP A 436 -11.65 1.09 -4.79
CA ASP A 436 -10.79 1.45 -3.67
C ASP A 436 -11.35 0.93 -2.34
N PRO A 437 -10.75 -0.11 -1.74
CA PRO A 437 -11.20 -0.68 -0.46
C PRO A 437 -10.97 0.22 0.75
N THR A 438 -10.17 1.30 0.64
CA THR A 438 -10.01 2.32 1.71
C THR A 438 -10.98 3.47 1.57
N PHE A 439 -11.71 3.53 0.48
CA PHE A 439 -12.82 4.46 0.31
C PHE A 439 -14.11 3.83 0.84
N ARG A 440 -14.72 4.45 1.83
CA ARG A 440 -15.99 3.98 2.41
C ARG A 440 -17.10 4.99 2.23
N VAL A 441 -18.30 4.48 2.02
CA VAL A 441 -19.53 5.27 1.92
C VAL A 441 -20.49 4.78 3.00
N LYS A 442 -20.93 5.68 3.85
CA LYS A 442 -21.96 5.42 4.87
C LYS A 442 -23.08 6.44 4.70
N THR A 443 -24.27 5.97 4.50
CA THR A 443 -25.47 6.82 4.56
C THR A 443 -26.07 6.70 5.95
N ASP A 444 -26.23 7.83 6.59
CA ASP A 444 -26.92 7.94 7.87
C ASP A 444 -28.43 7.79 7.61
N GLU A 445 -29.04 6.75 8.14
CA GLU A 445 -30.44 6.43 7.88
C GLU A 445 -31.40 7.48 8.47
N ASP A 446 -30.99 8.17 9.52
CA ASP A 446 -31.82 9.12 10.24
C ASP A 446 -31.75 10.53 9.64
N SER A 447 -30.56 10.99 9.29
CA SER A 447 -30.36 12.32 8.66
C SER A 447 -30.46 12.26 7.13
N GLY A 448 -30.38 11.06 6.52
CA GLY A 448 -30.26 10.87 5.07
C GLY A 448 -28.95 11.37 4.48
N GLN A 449 -27.99 11.77 5.32
CA GLN A 449 -26.73 12.35 4.89
C GLN A 449 -25.74 11.23 4.47
N THR A 450 -25.14 11.38 3.30
CA THR A 450 -24.11 10.46 2.83
C THR A 450 -22.75 10.99 3.22
N VAL A 451 -21.98 10.20 3.99
CA VAL A 451 -20.61 10.48 4.38
C VAL A 451 -19.67 9.58 3.57
N ILE A 452 -18.70 10.19 2.90
CA ILE A 452 -17.59 9.50 2.25
C ILE A 452 -16.36 9.60 3.13
N SER A 453 -15.64 8.50 3.28
CA SER A 453 -14.44 8.43 4.14
C SER A 453 -13.23 7.92 3.35
N GLY A 454 -12.05 8.44 3.64
CA GLY A 454 -10.80 8.12 2.97
C GLY A 454 -9.56 8.32 3.84
N MET A 455 -8.38 8.12 3.24
CA MET A 455 -7.09 8.13 3.93
C MET A 455 -6.52 9.53 4.18
N GLY A 456 -6.99 10.55 3.44
CA GLY A 456 -6.52 11.93 3.59
C GLY A 456 -7.35 12.91 2.75
N GLU A 457 -7.06 14.21 2.91
CA GLU A 457 -7.76 15.28 2.18
C GLU A 457 -7.60 15.12 0.67
N LEU A 458 -6.38 14.85 0.20
CA LEU A 458 -6.10 14.68 -1.22
C LEU A 458 -6.86 13.50 -1.81
N HIS A 459 -6.95 12.40 -1.07
CA HIS A 459 -7.70 11.22 -1.50
C HIS A 459 -9.18 11.58 -1.74
N LEU A 460 -9.83 12.25 -0.78
CA LEU A 460 -11.24 12.65 -0.92
C LEU A 460 -11.44 13.72 -2.00
N ASP A 461 -10.51 14.66 -2.16
CA ASP A 461 -10.53 15.66 -3.23
C ASP A 461 -10.54 15.01 -4.63
N ILE A 462 -9.73 13.96 -4.80
CA ILE A 462 -9.66 13.22 -6.06
C ILE A 462 -10.96 12.45 -6.30
N ILE A 463 -11.53 11.81 -5.28
CA ILE A 463 -12.83 11.15 -5.39
C ILE A 463 -13.93 12.13 -5.81
N LEU A 464 -13.97 13.30 -5.20
CA LEU A 464 -14.93 14.36 -5.52
C LEU A 464 -14.75 14.91 -6.95
N ASP A 465 -13.50 15.05 -7.38
CA ASP A 465 -13.19 15.48 -8.75
C ASP A 465 -13.57 14.40 -9.77
N ARG A 466 -13.36 13.13 -9.47
CA ARG A 466 -13.82 12.00 -10.29
C ARG A 466 -15.35 11.96 -10.40
N LEU A 467 -16.08 12.18 -9.30
CA LEU A 467 -17.54 12.27 -9.32
C LEU A 467 -18.01 13.34 -10.32
N ARG A 468 -17.36 14.50 -10.31
CA ARG A 468 -17.71 15.63 -11.21
C ARG A 468 -17.32 15.34 -12.66
N ARG A 469 -16.10 14.89 -12.93
CA ARG A 469 -15.55 14.75 -14.30
C ARG A 469 -15.97 13.46 -14.98
N GLU A 470 -15.88 12.32 -14.30
CA GLU A 470 -16.15 11.01 -14.87
C GLU A 470 -17.64 10.66 -14.84
N PHE A 471 -18.27 10.86 -13.68
CA PHE A 471 -19.68 10.47 -13.46
C PHE A 471 -20.68 11.61 -13.75
N LYS A 472 -20.19 12.83 -13.98
CA LYS A 472 -21.03 14.02 -14.22
C LYS A 472 -22.04 14.27 -13.09
N VAL A 473 -21.60 14.09 -11.85
CA VAL A 473 -22.38 14.32 -10.63
C VAL A 473 -21.77 15.47 -9.87
N GLU A 474 -22.56 16.52 -9.65
CA GLU A 474 -22.19 17.63 -8.78
C GLU A 474 -22.81 17.46 -7.40
N CYS A 475 -22.03 17.70 -6.36
CA CYS A 475 -22.47 17.58 -4.97
C CYS A 475 -21.95 18.73 -4.11
N ASN A 476 -22.72 19.10 -3.11
CA ASN A 476 -22.28 19.98 -2.02
C ASN A 476 -21.40 19.17 -1.08
N GLN A 477 -20.38 19.82 -0.52
CA GLN A 477 -19.42 19.22 0.40
C GLN A 477 -19.58 19.86 1.78
N GLY A 478 -19.69 19.03 2.80
CA GLY A 478 -19.59 19.46 4.19
C GLY A 478 -18.12 19.71 4.60
N ALA A 479 -17.92 20.25 5.79
CA ALA A 479 -16.58 20.37 6.36
C ALA A 479 -16.00 18.97 6.65
N PRO A 480 -14.69 18.75 6.43
CA PRO A 480 -14.01 17.53 6.81
C PRO A 480 -14.18 17.23 8.31
N GLN A 481 -14.42 15.98 8.64
CA GLN A 481 -14.55 15.51 10.01
C GLN A 481 -13.55 14.39 10.27
N VAL A 482 -12.97 14.40 11.47
CA VAL A 482 -12.07 13.34 11.92
C VAL A 482 -12.86 12.10 12.25
N ALA A 483 -12.38 10.94 11.84
CA ALA A 483 -12.90 9.66 12.28
C ALA A 483 -12.37 9.35 13.69
N TYR A 484 -13.06 9.87 14.71
CA TYR A 484 -12.79 9.49 16.09
C TYR A 484 -13.12 8.00 16.31
N LYS A 485 -12.49 7.40 17.30
CA LYS A 485 -12.79 6.06 17.79
C LYS A 485 -12.95 6.08 19.30
N GLU A 486 -13.48 5.01 19.88
CA GLU A 486 -13.58 4.86 21.32
C GLU A 486 -12.73 3.69 21.82
N ALA A 487 -12.36 3.71 23.08
CA ALA A 487 -11.71 2.62 23.79
C ALA A 487 -12.16 2.62 25.25
N ILE A 488 -11.84 1.55 25.96
CA ILE A 488 -12.03 1.47 27.42
C ILE A 488 -10.69 1.30 28.12
N ASN A 489 -10.52 1.94 29.28
CA ASN A 489 -9.32 1.86 30.11
C ASN A 489 -9.55 1.10 31.42
N GLY A 490 -10.71 0.50 31.61
CA GLY A 490 -11.07 -0.20 32.83
C GLY A 490 -11.57 -1.62 32.61
N THR A 491 -11.41 -2.46 33.64
CA THR A 491 -11.99 -3.82 33.68
C THR A 491 -13.26 -3.79 34.51
N VAL A 492 -14.33 -4.38 33.98
CA VAL A 492 -15.64 -4.45 34.64
C VAL A 492 -16.22 -5.86 34.49
N GLU A 493 -16.65 -6.44 35.59
CA GLU A 493 -17.53 -7.61 35.57
C GLU A 493 -18.99 -7.13 35.63
N HIS A 494 -19.80 -7.63 34.72
CA HIS A 494 -21.19 -7.20 34.59
C HIS A 494 -22.11 -8.38 34.35
N ARG A 495 -23.28 -8.31 34.96
CA ARG A 495 -24.38 -9.24 34.71
C ARG A 495 -25.54 -8.49 34.09
N HIS A 496 -26.04 -9.00 32.98
CA HIS A 496 -27.28 -8.49 32.37
C HIS A 496 -28.28 -9.60 32.17
N VAL A 497 -29.50 -9.33 32.64
CA VAL A 497 -30.65 -10.23 32.47
C VAL A 497 -31.64 -9.60 31.48
N PHE A 498 -31.69 -10.14 30.29
CA PHE A 498 -32.71 -9.76 29.30
C PHE A 498 -33.99 -10.54 29.52
N LYS A 499 -35.05 -9.83 29.89
CA LYS A 499 -36.37 -10.42 30.08
C LYS A 499 -37.43 -9.56 29.41
N LYS A 500 -38.20 -10.13 28.47
CA LYS A 500 -39.30 -9.44 27.83
C LYS A 500 -40.49 -10.40 27.73
N GLN A 501 -41.65 -9.96 28.20
CA GLN A 501 -42.88 -10.75 28.19
C GLN A 501 -44.00 -9.93 27.53
N THR A 502 -44.41 -10.36 26.36
CA THR A 502 -45.49 -9.72 25.58
C THR A 502 -46.45 -10.81 25.14
N GLY A 503 -47.50 -11.03 25.91
CA GLY A 503 -48.68 -11.81 25.55
C GLY A 503 -48.50 -13.10 24.73
N GLY A 504 -47.62 -14.03 25.17
CA GLY A 504 -47.26 -15.24 24.46
C GLY A 504 -45.92 -15.82 24.97
N ARG A 505 -45.10 -16.45 24.08
CA ARG A 505 -43.77 -16.96 24.40
C ARG A 505 -42.87 -15.79 24.84
N GLY A 506 -42.31 -15.87 26.05
CA GLY A 506 -41.39 -14.85 26.58
C GLY A 506 -40.02 -14.86 25.89
N LYS A 507 -39.21 -13.90 26.24
CA LYS A 507 -37.79 -13.81 25.85
C LYS A 507 -36.93 -13.73 27.11
N PHE A 508 -35.92 -14.60 27.25
CA PHE A 508 -35.05 -14.65 28.41
C PHE A 508 -33.64 -14.97 28.03
N ALA A 509 -32.68 -14.20 28.54
CA ALA A 509 -31.24 -14.51 28.50
C ALA A 509 -30.56 -13.85 29.71
N ASP A 510 -29.68 -14.56 30.37
CA ASP A 510 -28.87 -14.05 31.48
C ASP A 510 -27.40 -14.35 31.20
N ILE A 511 -26.59 -13.33 31.17
CA ILE A 511 -25.17 -13.42 30.89
C ILE A 511 -24.35 -12.69 31.95
N ILE A 512 -23.27 -13.29 32.38
CA ILE A 512 -22.25 -12.70 33.28
C ILE A 512 -20.95 -12.72 32.50
N PHE A 513 -20.36 -11.55 32.33
CA PHE A 513 -19.15 -11.39 31.55
C PHE A 513 -18.20 -10.38 32.18
N ARG A 514 -16.93 -10.51 31.85
CA ARG A 514 -15.89 -9.55 32.12
C ARG A 514 -15.54 -8.81 30.85
N MET A 515 -15.53 -7.50 30.93
CA MET A 515 -15.13 -6.58 29.88
C MET A 515 -13.81 -5.92 30.28
N GLU A 516 -12.81 -6.02 29.43
CA GLU A 516 -11.48 -5.46 29.66
C GLU A 516 -10.84 -4.99 28.34
N PRO A 517 -9.84 -4.07 28.37
CA PRO A 517 -9.07 -3.72 27.21
C PRO A 517 -8.46 -4.98 26.57
N ALA A 518 -8.41 -5.05 25.24
CA ALA A 518 -7.71 -6.13 24.57
C ALA A 518 -6.19 -6.03 24.81
N GLU A 519 -5.48 -7.13 24.56
CA GLU A 519 -4.01 -7.15 24.58
C GLU A 519 -3.45 -6.18 23.53
N GLU A 520 -2.31 -5.58 23.83
CA GLU A 520 -1.64 -4.64 22.92
C GLU A 520 -1.42 -5.26 21.53
N GLY A 521 -1.79 -4.53 20.48
CA GLY A 521 -1.69 -4.98 19.09
C GLY A 521 -2.84 -5.86 18.59
N LYS A 522 -3.85 -6.17 19.41
CA LYS A 522 -5.06 -6.86 18.96
C LYS A 522 -6.18 -5.85 18.69
N GLU A 523 -6.71 -5.88 17.48
CA GLU A 523 -7.86 -5.08 17.07
C GLU A 523 -9.15 -5.92 17.08
N GLY A 524 -10.29 -5.23 17.26
CA GLY A 524 -11.61 -5.86 17.27
C GLY A 524 -11.95 -6.58 18.57
N LEU A 525 -12.86 -7.55 18.49
CA LEU A 525 -13.34 -8.33 19.63
C LEU A 525 -12.47 -9.57 19.86
N THR A 526 -11.89 -9.67 21.05
CA THR A 526 -11.33 -10.93 21.56
C THR A 526 -12.37 -11.58 22.48
N PHE A 527 -13.01 -12.65 22.04
CA PHE A 527 -14.04 -13.34 22.82
C PHE A 527 -13.50 -14.62 23.46
N VAL A 528 -13.68 -14.78 24.76
CA VAL A 528 -13.27 -15.95 25.54
C VAL A 528 -14.50 -16.53 26.23
N ASN A 529 -14.70 -17.84 26.09
CA ASN A 529 -15.78 -18.54 26.76
C ASN A 529 -15.23 -19.36 27.93
N GLU A 530 -15.62 -19.00 29.15
CA GLU A 530 -15.27 -19.73 30.39
C GLU A 530 -16.49 -20.38 31.07
N VAL A 531 -17.67 -20.39 30.40
CA VAL A 531 -18.90 -20.96 30.96
C VAL A 531 -18.72 -22.45 31.21
N LYS A 532 -19.03 -22.87 32.43
CA LYS A 532 -18.95 -24.27 32.88
C LYS A 532 -20.37 -24.86 33.12
N GLY A 533 -20.49 -26.18 33.01
CA GLY A 533 -21.71 -26.90 33.37
C GLY A 533 -22.91 -26.75 32.43
N GLY A 534 -22.74 -26.12 31.26
CA GLY A 534 -23.85 -25.96 30.29
C GLY A 534 -24.91 -24.95 30.74
N ASN A 535 -24.57 -24.02 31.65
CA ASN A 535 -25.44 -22.97 32.13
C ASN A 535 -25.96 -22.08 31.00
N ILE A 536 -25.15 -21.87 29.95
CA ILE A 536 -25.60 -21.35 28.66
C ILE A 536 -25.36 -22.46 27.63
N PRO A 537 -26.37 -22.88 26.88
CA PRO A 537 -26.21 -23.87 25.81
C PRO A 537 -25.16 -23.41 24.77
N MET A 538 -24.35 -24.36 24.30
CA MET A 538 -23.27 -24.07 23.34
C MET A 538 -23.79 -23.41 22.05
N GLU A 539 -25.01 -23.71 21.65
CA GLU A 539 -25.68 -23.13 20.46
C GLU A 539 -25.90 -21.62 20.58
N PHE A 540 -25.99 -21.05 21.79
CA PHE A 540 -26.22 -19.62 22.02
C PHE A 540 -24.95 -18.81 22.21
N ILE A 541 -23.79 -19.45 22.45
CA ILE A 541 -22.50 -18.78 22.63
C ILE A 541 -22.15 -17.92 21.39
N PRO A 542 -22.26 -18.42 20.14
CA PRO A 542 -22.00 -17.59 18.95
C PRO A 542 -22.91 -16.36 18.84
N SER A 543 -24.12 -16.44 19.37
CA SER A 543 -25.06 -15.32 19.37
C SER A 543 -24.66 -14.24 20.39
N VAL A 544 -24.10 -14.64 21.52
CA VAL A 544 -23.53 -13.70 22.52
C VAL A 544 -22.32 -12.98 21.91
N GLU A 545 -21.40 -13.71 21.28
CA GLU A 545 -20.22 -13.13 20.60
C GLU A 545 -20.64 -12.15 19.51
N LYS A 546 -21.58 -12.56 18.65
CA LYS A 546 -22.14 -11.69 17.60
C LYS A 546 -22.76 -10.42 18.19
N GLY A 547 -23.51 -10.55 19.30
CA GLY A 547 -24.12 -9.41 19.97
C GLY A 547 -23.11 -8.38 20.47
N PHE A 548 -22.00 -8.82 21.06
CA PHE A 548 -20.90 -7.94 21.46
C PHE A 548 -20.20 -7.32 20.25
N LYS A 549 -19.92 -8.09 19.21
CA LYS A 549 -19.29 -7.61 17.98
C LYS A 549 -20.10 -6.51 17.30
N ASP A 550 -21.40 -6.72 17.17
CA ASP A 550 -22.32 -5.73 16.59
C ASP A 550 -22.43 -4.48 17.46
N ALA A 551 -22.38 -4.64 18.80
CA ALA A 551 -22.48 -3.52 19.74
C ALA A 551 -21.25 -2.61 19.73
N MET A 552 -20.06 -3.15 19.43
CA MET A 552 -18.81 -2.38 19.33
C MET A 552 -18.84 -1.32 18.21
N ALA A 553 -19.68 -1.48 17.21
CA ALA A 553 -19.84 -0.49 16.13
C ALA A 553 -20.34 0.87 16.65
N ASN A 554 -20.96 0.88 17.85
CA ASN A 554 -21.51 2.09 18.49
C ASN A 554 -20.97 2.23 19.92
N GLY A 555 -19.99 3.11 20.09
CA GLY A 555 -19.44 3.45 21.41
C GLY A 555 -20.43 4.18 22.32
N VAL A 556 -20.11 4.22 23.59
CA VAL A 556 -21.02 4.76 24.65
C VAL A 556 -20.79 6.22 24.99
N LEU A 557 -19.71 6.85 24.49
CA LEU A 557 -19.40 8.27 24.73
C LEU A 557 -20.01 9.18 23.68
N ALA A 558 -19.71 8.92 22.41
CA ALA A 558 -20.08 9.78 21.29
C ALA A 558 -20.61 8.96 20.09
N GLY A 559 -20.78 7.64 20.26
CA GLY A 559 -21.29 6.75 19.23
C GLY A 559 -20.25 6.29 18.21
N TYR A 560 -18.96 6.53 18.44
CA TYR A 560 -17.90 6.05 17.56
C TYR A 560 -17.54 4.59 17.85
N GLU A 561 -17.06 3.90 16.83
CA GLU A 561 -16.67 2.49 16.94
C GLU A 561 -15.57 2.26 18.01
N LEU A 562 -15.73 1.18 18.80
CA LEU A 562 -14.73 0.74 19.76
C LEU A 562 -13.64 -0.06 19.04
N VAL A 563 -12.36 0.35 19.16
CA VAL A 563 -11.24 -0.22 18.40
C VAL A 563 -10.92 -1.65 18.79
N SER A 564 -10.88 -1.91 20.10
CA SER A 564 -10.46 -3.20 20.63
C SER A 564 -11.15 -3.48 21.97
N LEU A 565 -11.54 -4.73 22.16
CA LEU A 565 -12.26 -5.17 23.34
C LEU A 565 -12.00 -6.64 23.61
N LYS A 566 -11.76 -7.00 24.86
CA LYS A 566 -11.77 -8.39 25.29
C LYS A 566 -12.98 -8.64 26.19
N ILE A 567 -13.78 -9.63 25.79
CA ILE A 567 -14.93 -10.12 26.55
C ILE A 567 -14.67 -11.55 26.97
N THR A 568 -14.73 -11.79 28.26
CA THR A 568 -14.71 -13.15 28.82
C THR A 568 -16.11 -13.46 29.34
N LEU A 569 -16.81 -14.37 28.70
CA LEU A 569 -18.12 -14.86 29.16
C LEU A 569 -17.89 -15.84 30.31
N LEU A 570 -18.28 -15.44 31.51
CA LEU A 570 -17.97 -16.17 32.76
C LEU A 570 -19.05 -17.20 33.09
N ASP A 571 -20.32 -16.78 33.04
CA ASP A 571 -21.46 -17.61 33.42
C ASP A 571 -22.77 -17.03 32.86
N GLY A 572 -23.89 -17.66 33.17
CA GLY A 572 -25.21 -17.17 32.81
C GLY A 572 -26.29 -18.19 33.11
N SER A 573 -27.51 -17.96 32.60
CA SER A 573 -28.60 -18.92 32.68
C SER A 573 -29.53 -18.80 31.48
N PHE A 574 -30.27 -19.87 31.19
CA PHE A 574 -31.27 -19.91 30.13
C PHE A 574 -32.59 -20.46 30.67
N HIS A 575 -33.63 -20.18 29.92
CA HIS A 575 -34.97 -20.76 30.18
C HIS A 575 -35.37 -21.70 29.04
N PRO A 576 -35.75 -22.95 29.31
CA PRO A 576 -35.97 -23.96 28.26
C PRO A 576 -36.98 -23.56 27.16
N VAL A 577 -37.91 -22.66 27.48
CA VAL A 577 -38.99 -22.26 26.53
C VAL A 577 -38.74 -20.85 25.98
N ASP A 578 -38.23 -19.93 26.82
CA ASP A 578 -38.17 -18.49 26.50
C ASP A 578 -36.81 -18.03 26.02
N SER A 579 -35.79 -18.90 26.02
CA SER A 579 -34.46 -18.58 25.51
C SER A 579 -34.32 -18.94 24.03
N ASP A 580 -33.73 -18.03 23.27
CA ASP A 580 -33.36 -18.21 21.87
C ASP A 580 -32.08 -17.38 21.53
N ALA A 581 -31.56 -17.61 20.35
CA ALA A 581 -30.37 -16.93 19.85
C ALA A 581 -30.51 -15.40 19.90
N LEU A 582 -31.65 -14.86 19.51
CA LEU A 582 -31.94 -13.43 19.51
C LEU A 582 -31.92 -12.84 20.92
N SER A 583 -32.45 -13.57 21.91
CA SER A 583 -32.47 -13.12 23.32
C SER A 583 -31.06 -12.97 23.87
N PHE A 584 -30.16 -13.89 23.55
CA PHE A 584 -28.73 -13.80 23.94
C PHE A 584 -27.99 -12.70 23.18
N GLU A 585 -28.25 -12.49 21.89
CA GLU A 585 -27.71 -11.37 21.12
C GLU A 585 -28.13 -10.03 21.72
N MET A 586 -29.40 -9.87 22.08
CA MET A 586 -29.91 -8.65 22.73
C MET A 586 -29.35 -8.46 24.13
N ALA A 587 -29.20 -9.53 24.92
CA ALA A 587 -28.56 -9.45 26.23
C ALA A 587 -27.13 -8.97 26.13
N ALA A 588 -26.35 -9.44 25.15
CA ALA A 588 -25.00 -8.98 24.90
C ALA A 588 -24.96 -7.50 24.49
N LYS A 589 -25.82 -7.06 23.58
CA LYS A 589 -25.90 -5.66 23.12
C LYS A 589 -26.24 -4.69 24.24
N ILE A 590 -27.21 -5.02 25.08
CA ILE A 590 -27.60 -4.15 26.21
C ILE A 590 -26.54 -4.21 27.31
N GLY A 591 -26.07 -5.42 27.66
CA GLY A 591 -25.03 -5.61 28.66
C GLY A 591 -23.73 -4.88 28.30
N TYR A 592 -23.38 -4.86 27.03
CA TYR A 592 -22.24 -4.06 26.51
C TYR A 592 -22.40 -2.58 26.87
N LYS A 593 -23.52 -1.94 26.56
CA LYS A 593 -23.75 -0.53 26.86
C LYS A 593 -23.63 -0.22 28.35
N GLU A 594 -24.21 -1.06 29.19
CA GLU A 594 -24.16 -0.88 30.65
C GLU A 594 -22.75 -1.08 31.25
N ALA A 595 -22.00 -2.05 30.72
CA ALA A 595 -20.65 -2.34 31.15
C ALA A 595 -19.64 -1.30 30.63
N ALA A 596 -19.71 -0.91 29.36
CA ALA A 596 -18.80 0.03 28.74
C ALA A 596 -18.86 1.42 29.39
N GLN A 597 -20.05 1.89 29.83
CA GLN A 597 -20.19 3.13 30.60
C GLN A 597 -19.40 3.11 31.92
N LYS A 598 -19.25 1.94 32.55
CA LYS A 598 -18.52 1.74 33.80
C LYS A 598 -17.03 1.48 33.60
N ALA A 599 -16.64 1.06 32.40
CA ALA A 599 -15.30 0.65 32.05
C ALA A 599 -14.34 1.82 31.72
N ARG A 600 -14.65 3.03 32.16
CA ARG A 600 -13.86 4.25 31.88
C ARG A 600 -13.63 4.44 30.36
N PRO A 601 -14.69 4.68 29.61
CA PRO A 601 -14.56 4.88 28.16
C PRO A 601 -13.80 6.17 27.87
N VAL A 602 -12.97 6.15 26.80
CA VAL A 602 -12.15 7.27 26.33
C VAL A 602 -12.34 7.46 24.83
N LEU A 603 -12.20 8.70 24.37
CA LEU A 603 -12.21 9.06 22.95
C LEU A 603 -10.80 9.02 22.40
N LEU A 604 -10.63 8.45 21.21
CA LEU A 604 -9.37 8.36 20.48
C LEU A 604 -9.43 9.23 19.23
N GLU A 605 -8.32 9.91 18.93
CA GLU A 605 -8.13 10.68 17.70
C GLU A 605 -6.95 10.13 16.88
N PRO A 606 -7.00 10.23 15.54
CA PRO A 606 -5.88 9.84 14.70
C PRO A 606 -4.72 10.83 14.81
N ILE A 607 -3.53 10.32 15.08
CA ILE A 607 -2.28 11.05 15.09
C ILE A 607 -1.54 10.79 13.80
N MET A 608 -1.10 11.87 13.17
CA MET A 608 -0.38 11.84 11.90
C MET A 608 1.11 12.06 12.13
N LYS A 609 1.96 11.34 11.39
CA LYS A 609 3.37 11.65 11.25
C LYS A 609 3.50 12.71 10.16
N LEU A 610 3.99 13.89 10.52
CA LEU A 610 4.18 15.02 9.63
C LEU A 610 5.68 15.25 9.42
N GLU A 611 6.11 15.32 8.16
CA GLU A 611 7.43 15.79 7.76
C GLU A 611 7.28 17.13 7.05
N VAL A 612 8.03 18.13 7.47
CA VAL A 612 8.07 19.45 6.82
C VAL A 612 9.49 19.75 6.38
N VAL A 613 9.67 19.99 5.08
CA VAL A 613 10.95 20.42 4.51
C VAL A 613 10.88 21.92 4.26
N THR A 614 11.77 22.68 4.88
CA THR A 614 11.75 24.15 4.85
C THR A 614 13.16 24.75 4.87
N PRO A 615 13.36 25.95 4.27
CA PRO A 615 14.55 26.75 4.55
C PRO A 615 14.66 27.08 6.04
N GLU A 616 15.89 27.20 6.53
CA GLU A 616 16.19 27.44 7.95
C GLU A 616 15.51 28.71 8.51
N GLU A 617 15.36 29.74 7.70
CA GLU A 617 14.75 31.02 8.06
C GLU A 617 13.28 30.91 8.51
N TYR A 618 12.51 29.88 8.05
CA TYR A 618 11.10 29.67 8.39
C TYR A 618 10.89 28.62 9.48
N MET A 619 11.94 27.92 9.89
CA MET A 619 11.86 26.80 10.82
C MET A 619 11.19 27.19 12.15
N GLY A 620 11.54 28.36 12.70
CA GLY A 620 11.01 28.82 13.98
C GLY A 620 9.49 29.07 13.94
N ASP A 621 9.00 29.70 12.87
CA ASP A 621 7.57 29.99 12.70
C ASP A 621 6.76 28.71 12.48
N ILE A 622 7.31 27.75 11.75
CA ILE A 622 6.69 26.46 11.48
C ILE A 622 6.58 25.64 12.77
N ILE A 623 7.66 25.55 13.57
CA ILE A 623 7.63 24.86 14.86
C ILE A 623 6.65 25.55 15.81
N GLY A 624 6.60 26.87 15.82
CA GLY A 624 5.64 27.64 16.61
C GLY A 624 4.19 27.34 16.23
N ASP A 625 3.90 27.19 14.94
CA ASP A 625 2.57 26.81 14.44
C ASP A 625 2.22 25.35 14.78
N LEU A 626 3.16 24.41 14.61
CA LEU A 626 2.96 23.01 14.98
C LEU A 626 2.67 22.83 16.47
N ASN A 627 3.37 23.55 17.33
CA ASN A 627 3.11 23.53 18.78
C ASN A 627 1.70 24.07 19.12
N ARG A 628 1.24 25.11 18.43
CA ARG A 628 -0.15 25.61 18.56
C ARG A 628 -1.18 24.57 18.15
N ARG A 629 -0.85 23.72 17.19
CA ARG A 629 -1.67 22.60 16.68
C ARG A 629 -1.52 21.31 17.49
N ARG A 630 -1.04 21.38 18.71
CA ARG A 630 -0.78 20.23 19.58
C ARG A 630 0.24 19.24 19.01
N GLY A 631 1.06 19.68 18.05
CA GLY A 631 2.11 18.87 17.45
C GLY A 631 3.27 18.63 18.41
N GLN A 632 3.83 17.44 18.37
CA GLN A 632 5.03 17.05 19.09
C GLN A 632 6.17 16.88 18.09
N VAL A 633 7.13 17.81 18.11
CA VAL A 633 8.31 17.72 17.25
C VAL A 633 9.23 16.62 17.82
N GLU A 634 9.50 15.59 17.02
CA GLU A 634 10.33 14.44 17.41
C GLU A 634 11.77 14.59 16.94
N GLY A 635 11.98 15.20 15.77
CA GLY A 635 13.29 15.33 15.18
C GLY A 635 13.44 16.56 14.29
N MET A 636 14.69 16.95 14.10
CA MET A 636 15.09 18.00 13.15
C MET A 636 16.38 17.60 12.48
N GLU A 637 16.37 17.52 11.16
CA GLU A 637 17.55 17.18 10.37
C GLU A 637 17.91 18.31 9.41
N SER A 638 19.18 18.34 9.01
CA SER A 638 19.64 19.22 7.93
C SER A 638 19.80 18.39 6.65
N ARG A 639 19.12 18.79 5.59
CA ARG A 639 19.11 18.06 4.32
C ARG A 639 19.36 19.02 3.16
N ALA A 640 20.55 18.96 2.54
CA ALA A 640 20.90 19.72 1.34
C ALA A 640 20.55 21.23 1.41
N GLY A 641 20.86 21.90 2.53
CA GLY A 641 20.58 23.33 2.74
C GLY A 641 19.15 23.65 3.18
N ALA A 642 18.28 22.65 3.35
CA ALA A 642 16.97 22.76 3.96
C ALA A 642 16.96 22.11 5.35
N ARG A 643 15.96 22.45 6.16
CA ARG A 643 15.65 21.81 7.44
C ARG A 643 14.45 20.90 7.28
N VAL A 644 14.55 19.70 7.83
CA VAL A 644 13.45 18.74 7.90
C VAL A 644 12.96 18.68 9.33
N ILE A 645 11.69 18.95 9.55
CA ILE A 645 11.03 18.89 10.84
C ILE A 645 10.12 17.65 10.81
N GLU A 646 10.36 16.72 11.72
CA GLU A 646 9.49 15.57 11.95
C GLU A 646 8.64 15.80 13.19
N ALA A 647 7.33 15.65 13.07
CA ALA A 647 6.41 15.87 14.16
C ALA A 647 5.25 14.86 14.14
N LYS A 648 4.72 14.56 15.31
CA LYS A 648 3.42 13.89 15.47
C LYS A 648 2.35 14.93 15.77
N VAL A 649 1.30 14.93 14.97
CA VAL A 649 0.25 15.95 15.02
C VAL A 649 -1.14 15.30 14.99
N PRO A 650 -2.11 15.79 15.78
CA PRO A 650 -3.49 15.32 15.66
C PRO A 650 -4.11 15.79 14.33
N LEU A 651 -4.79 14.89 13.64
CA LEU A 651 -5.42 15.22 12.34
C LEU A 651 -6.44 16.35 12.47
N ALA A 652 -7.16 16.42 13.58
CA ALA A 652 -8.16 17.46 13.83
C ALA A 652 -7.61 18.90 13.72
N GLU A 653 -6.32 19.09 14.01
CA GLU A 653 -5.64 20.39 13.95
C GLU A 653 -4.94 20.67 12.61
N GLN A 654 -5.00 19.72 11.67
CA GLN A 654 -4.22 19.79 10.44
C GLN A 654 -5.03 20.19 9.21
N PHE A 655 -6.35 20.32 9.31
CA PHE A 655 -7.15 20.76 8.17
C PHE A 655 -6.70 22.14 7.66
N GLY A 656 -6.47 22.24 6.36
CA GLY A 656 -5.95 23.46 5.71
C GLY A 656 -4.49 23.80 6.05
N TYR A 657 -3.74 22.93 6.73
CA TYR A 657 -2.34 23.19 7.11
C TYR A 657 -1.44 23.55 5.93
N VAL A 658 -1.60 22.90 4.79
CA VAL A 658 -0.80 23.17 3.57
C VAL A 658 -0.89 24.66 3.15
N THR A 659 -2.06 25.26 3.28
CA THR A 659 -2.26 26.68 2.96
C THR A 659 -1.54 27.59 3.97
N VAL A 660 -1.62 27.24 5.26
CA VAL A 660 -0.91 27.98 6.32
C VAL A 660 0.60 27.83 6.16
N LEU A 661 1.09 26.64 5.89
CA LEU A 661 2.51 26.35 5.64
C LEU A 661 3.06 27.17 4.47
N ARG A 662 2.32 27.24 3.36
CA ARG A 662 2.68 28.08 2.20
C ARG A 662 2.77 29.56 2.58
N THR A 663 1.86 30.04 3.40
CA THR A 663 1.89 31.44 3.87
C THR A 663 3.09 31.70 4.76
N LEU A 664 3.37 30.82 5.74
CA LEU A 664 4.49 30.94 6.68
C LEU A 664 5.86 30.86 5.97
N SER A 665 5.96 30.09 4.90
CA SER A 665 7.21 29.82 4.21
C SER A 665 7.36 30.54 2.87
N SER A 666 6.47 31.48 2.55
CA SER A 666 6.42 32.15 1.25
C SER A 666 6.41 31.16 0.06
N GLY A 667 5.74 30.01 0.25
CA GLY A 667 5.65 28.94 -0.74
C GLY A 667 6.89 28.03 -0.85
N ARG A 668 7.89 28.20 0.02
CA ARG A 668 9.17 27.47 -0.07
C ARG A 668 9.22 26.18 0.75
N ALA A 669 8.27 25.97 1.66
CA ALA A 669 8.19 24.72 2.41
C ALA A 669 7.23 23.74 1.76
N SER A 670 7.56 22.47 1.87
CA SER A 670 6.69 21.35 1.51
C SER A 670 6.42 20.49 2.74
N SER A 671 5.29 19.78 2.75
CA SER A 671 4.96 18.86 3.82
C SER A 671 4.40 17.56 3.26
N SER A 672 4.67 16.47 3.96
CA SER A 672 4.01 15.19 3.78
C SER A 672 3.44 14.74 5.13
N MET A 673 2.28 14.09 5.11
CA MET A 673 1.58 13.67 6.31
C MET A 673 1.02 12.27 6.09
N GLU A 674 1.31 11.34 7.02
CA GLU A 674 0.81 9.98 6.99
C GLU A 674 0.18 9.59 8.33
N PHE A 675 -0.78 8.66 8.31
CA PHE A 675 -1.37 8.12 9.53
C PHE A 675 -0.33 7.34 10.32
N SER A 676 -0.23 7.61 11.61
CA SER A 676 0.66 6.91 12.55
C SER A 676 -0.10 5.94 13.45
N HIS A 677 -0.96 6.45 14.32
CA HIS A 677 -1.72 5.66 15.29
C HIS A 677 -2.90 6.47 15.85
N TYR A 678 -3.75 5.82 16.62
CA TYR A 678 -4.77 6.47 17.43
C TYR A 678 -4.23 6.75 18.82
N ALA A 679 -4.53 7.93 19.39
CA ALA A 679 -4.18 8.33 20.75
C ALA A 679 -5.38 8.94 21.49
N GLU A 680 -5.33 8.90 22.82
CA GLU A 680 -6.40 9.46 23.67
C GLU A 680 -6.51 10.98 23.50
N VAL A 681 -7.73 11.44 23.26
CA VAL A 681 -8.04 12.88 23.14
C VAL A 681 -7.94 13.54 24.50
N PRO A 682 -7.31 14.72 24.63
CA PRO A 682 -7.29 15.49 25.87
C PRO A 682 -8.71 15.76 26.40
N LYS A 683 -8.92 15.62 27.71
CA LYS A 683 -10.25 15.65 28.36
C LYS A 683 -11.10 16.87 27.99
N GLY A 684 -10.50 18.04 27.83
CA GLY A 684 -11.21 19.26 27.44
C GLY A 684 -11.82 19.16 26.05
N ILE A 685 -11.03 18.69 25.10
CA ILE A 685 -11.45 18.52 23.69
C ILE A 685 -12.43 17.36 23.57
N ALA A 686 -12.16 16.25 24.26
CA ALA A 686 -13.08 15.10 24.28
C ALA A 686 -14.50 15.53 24.71
N LYS A 687 -14.60 16.38 25.74
CA LYS A 687 -15.88 16.92 26.20
C LYS A 687 -16.61 17.71 25.10
N GLU A 688 -15.90 18.58 24.39
CA GLU A 688 -16.50 19.36 23.29
C GLU A 688 -16.99 18.47 22.14
N VAL A 689 -16.21 17.43 21.79
CA VAL A 689 -16.59 16.48 20.74
C VAL A 689 -17.82 15.67 21.16
N VAL A 690 -17.84 15.20 22.41
CA VAL A 690 -18.98 14.44 22.96
C VAL A 690 -20.23 15.33 23.02
N GLU A 691 -20.14 16.56 23.51
CA GLU A 691 -21.28 17.50 23.57
C GLU A 691 -21.86 17.82 22.20
N LYS A 692 -21.00 18.00 21.18
CA LYS A 692 -21.47 18.16 19.79
C LYS A 692 -22.22 16.96 19.24
N ASN A 693 -21.86 15.76 19.67
CA ASN A 693 -22.48 14.54 19.19
C ASN A 693 -23.72 14.12 20.03
N ILE A 694 -23.72 14.40 21.34
CA ILE A 694 -24.89 14.18 22.20
C ILE A 694 -26.07 15.06 21.74
N GLY A 695 -25.84 16.29 21.34
CA GLY A 695 -26.88 17.14 20.73
C GLY A 695 -27.47 16.57 19.42
N ARG A 696 -26.79 15.62 18.77
CA ARG A 696 -27.36 14.81 17.67
C ARG A 696 -28.09 13.55 18.16
N LEU A 697 -27.66 12.97 19.29
CA LEU A 697 -28.27 11.78 19.90
C LEU A 697 -29.57 12.11 20.67
N GLU A 698 -29.73 13.32 21.19
CA GLU A 698 -30.99 13.78 21.83
C GLU A 698 -32.07 14.19 20.83
N LEU A 699 -31.73 14.28 19.54
CA LEU A 699 -32.68 14.48 18.46
C LEU A 699 -33.11 13.16 17.79
N LEU A 700 -32.59 12.02 18.27
CA LEU A 700 -32.92 10.64 17.93
C LEU A 700 -33.61 9.94 19.14
#